data_f52cc2062043a0fde594fca9a77e70b5
#
_entry.id   f52cc2062043a0fde594fca9a77e70b5
#
_cell.length_a   1.000
_cell.length_b   1.000
_cell.length_c   1.000
_cell.angle_alpha   90.00
_cell.angle_beta   90.00
_cell.angle_gamma   90.00
#
_symmetry.space_group_name_H-M   'P 1'
#
loop_
_entity.id
_entity.type
_entity.pdbx_description
1 polymer ?
#
loop_
_entity_poly.entity_id
_entity_poly.type
_entity_poly.pdbx_seq_one_letter_code
_entity_poly.pdbx_strand_id
1 'polypeptide(L)'
;MVSGQCPTPDPTGGTPLRPEAWFRPLQQGLLLEADRGFSDLQGRREPFHAFLARELREPPGGCTAAQAERLLELAACFEGYGALSLAQRQHLVRRTRQQLHELQRSLEPPTPVSPPRLTVVPSTAGQPAADRSIVPETPLADVRGVGPKLAAKLAALDLWLARDLVRYYPRDYLDYANLVRIAALEPGRTATIVATVRRSHSFTSPRNPNLSILELQLVDSTGRLKVSKFFAGKRFSSPGWLKLQQRQYPPGATVAVSGLVKETPYGPAFQDPLMEVLASPSAPVRSEQIGRLLPVYGLTEGLSADRLRALIRPVVAAAAGWGDPLPAPLRQRLQLLPLGEALQQIHTPDNQTRLSAARRRLVFDEFLLLQLGLLQRRHALTSRPAPPLMAPEGALLQAFLELLPFPLTGAQRRVLAEIRAELQRDRPMARLVQGDVGSGKTVVAIAALLTAIEAGCQGALMAPTEVLAEQHYRKLCEWLPQLHVSCALLTGSTPARRRRELLADLANGNLQMLVGTHALLEDPVQFQRLGLVVVDEQHRFGVHQRNRLLDKGLQPHLLTMTATPIPRTLALSLHGDLEVSQIDELPPGRTPIRTRLLSAGQRQEAYDLIREQVALGQRAYVVLPLVEDSEKLDLRSAVEVHDQLSRDVFPDLSVGLLHGKLSSAEKQEAITAFAEGKTQVLVSTTVVEVGVDVPDRKSTRLNSSH
;
A
#
# COMPACT_ATOMS: atom_id res chain seq x y z
N MET A 1 -27.58 14.98 -58.09
CA MET A 1 -29.03 15.19 -57.94
C MET A 1 -29.37 15.14 -56.46
N VAL A 2 -30.02 16.12 -56.00
CA VAL A 2 -30.76 16.52 -54.82
C VAL A 2 -29.84 16.98 -53.67
N SER A 3 -29.49 18.24 -53.56
CA SER A 3 -30.15 19.49 -53.12
C SER A 3 -30.98 19.31 -51.83
N GLY A 4 -30.45 19.81 -50.74
CA GLY A 4 -31.11 19.99 -49.45
C GLY A 4 -30.51 21.18 -48.72
N GLN A 5 -31.28 22.27 -48.74
CA GLN A 5 -30.98 23.62 -48.28
C GLN A 5 -30.63 23.75 -46.82
N CYS A 6 -29.69 24.63 -46.53
CA CYS A 6 -29.47 25.29 -45.22
C CYS A 6 -30.69 26.15 -44.83
N PRO A 7 -31.08 26.21 -43.58
CA PRO A 7 -31.86 27.35 -43.08
C PRO A 7 -30.92 28.47 -42.59
N THR A 8 -31.32 29.67 -42.94
CA THR A 8 -30.73 30.98 -42.62
C THR A 8 -30.76 31.28 -41.12
N PRO A 9 -29.78 32.02 -40.56
CA PRO A 9 -29.77 32.42 -39.17
C PRO A 9 -30.61 33.69 -38.91
N ASP A 10 -31.32 33.66 -37.80
CA ASP A 10 -32.07 34.78 -37.24
C ASP A 10 -31.13 35.85 -36.64
N PRO A 11 -31.36 37.14 -36.84
CA PRO A 11 -30.48 38.22 -36.41
C PRO A 11 -30.92 38.83 -35.07
N THR A 12 -30.71 38.13 -33.95
CA THR A 12 -30.76 38.75 -32.60
C THR A 12 -29.78 38.03 -31.70
N GLY A 13 -28.55 38.43 -31.70
CA GLY A 13 -27.58 37.86 -30.78
C GLY A 13 -26.31 38.66 -30.71
N GLY A 14 -26.03 39.21 -29.56
CA GLY A 14 -24.76 39.85 -29.26
C GLY A 14 -23.58 38.89 -29.52
N THR A 15 -22.54 39.42 -30.12
CA THR A 15 -21.26 38.70 -30.37
C THR A 15 -20.81 38.04 -29.08
N PRO A 16 -20.55 36.72 -29.06
CA PRO A 16 -20.03 36.07 -27.85
C PRO A 16 -18.69 36.71 -27.48
N LEU A 17 -18.60 37.25 -26.28
CA LEU A 17 -17.38 37.81 -25.71
C LEU A 17 -16.27 36.76 -25.77
N ARG A 18 -15.11 37.15 -26.27
CA ARG A 18 -13.91 36.27 -26.21
C ARG A 18 -13.69 35.88 -24.77
N PRO A 19 -13.39 34.62 -24.46
CA PRO A 19 -13.24 34.12 -23.08
C PRO A 19 -12.37 35.01 -22.18
N GLU A 20 -11.25 35.51 -22.68
CA GLU A 20 -10.35 36.42 -21.94
C GLU A 20 -11.04 37.71 -21.45
N ALA A 21 -11.98 38.26 -22.23
CA ALA A 21 -12.69 39.48 -21.88
C ALA A 21 -13.65 39.28 -20.70
N TRP A 22 -14.18 38.08 -20.50
CA TRP A 22 -15.07 37.73 -19.39
C TRP A 22 -14.29 37.43 -18.10
N PHE A 23 -13.17 36.70 -18.16
CA PHE A 23 -12.37 36.35 -16.98
C PHE A 23 -11.67 37.53 -16.32
N ARG A 24 -11.17 38.48 -17.12
CA ARG A 24 -10.34 39.60 -16.64
C ARG A 24 -10.99 40.50 -15.60
N PRO A 25 -12.24 40.98 -15.79
CA PRO A 25 -12.94 41.79 -14.79
C PRO A 25 -13.20 41.02 -13.49
N LEU A 26 -13.62 39.76 -13.57
CA LEU A 26 -13.87 38.90 -12.41
C LEU A 26 -12.61 38.68 -11.57
N GLN A 27 -11.49 38.34 -12.22
CA GLN A 27 -10.22 38.14 -11.54
C GLN A 27 -9.70 39.43 -10.88
N GLN A 28 -9.89 40.56 -11.54
CA GLN A 28 -9.51 41.87 -10.97
C GLN A 28 -10.39 42.24 -9.78
N GLY A 29 -11.69 42.00 -9.85
CA GLY A 29 -12.62 42.26 -8.75
C GLY A 29 -12.27 41.43 -7.52
N LEU A 30 -12.02 40.11 -7.71
CA LEU A 30 -11.62 39.18 -6.64
C LEU A 30 -10.26 39.54 -6.00
N LEU A 31 -9.33 40.08 -6.78
CA LEU A 31 -8.05 40.58 -6.29
C LEU A 31 -8.21 41.84 -5.43
N LEU A 32 -8.97 42.81 -5.94
CA LEU A 32 -9.22 44.06 -5.23
C LEU A 32 -9.94 43.85 -3.91
N GLU A 33 -10.92 42.94 -3.86
CA GLU A 33 -11.66 42.59 -2.64
C GLU A 33 -10.74 41.95 -1.59
N ALA A 34 -9.85 41.06 -2.01
CA ALA A 34 -8.85 40.43 -1.16
C ALA A 34 -7.83 41.47 -0.61
N ASP A 35 -7.36 42.40 -1.43
CA ASP A 35 -6.41 43.43 -1.06
C ASP A 35 -7.00 44.47 -0.08
N ARG A 36 -8.33 44.66 -0.10
CA ARG A 36 -9.06 45.57 0.78
C ARG A 36 -9.69 44.90 2.00
N GLY A 37 -9.32 43.67 2.28
CA GLY A 37 -9.70 42.99 3.53
C GLY A 37 -11.11 42.39 3.54
N PHE A 38 -11.68 42.07 2.37
CA PHE A 38 -12.98 41.39 2.22
C PHE A 38 -14.14 42.19 2.79
N SER A 39 -14.16 43.49 2.48
CA SER A 39 -15.10 44.48 3.02
C SER A 39 -16.39 44.67 2.20
N ASP A 40 -16.58 43.88 1.15
CA ASP A 40 -17.65 44.07 0.13
C ASP A 40 -17.54 45.45 -0.55
N LEU A 41 -16.44 45.62 -1.25
CA LEU A 41 -16.07 46.89 -1.87
C LEU A 41 -17.18 47.50 -2.70
N GLN A 42 -17.44 48.77 -2.46
CA GLN A 42 -18.36 49.56 -3.26
C GLN A 42 -17.69 49.94 -4.57
N GLY A 43 -18.16 49.37 -5.67
CA GLY A 43 -17.74 49.76 -7.02
C GLY A 43 -18.41 51.08 -7.48
N ARG A 44 -18.06 51.55 -8.68
CA ARG A 44 -18.66 52.79 -9.27
C ARG A 44 -20.15 52.67 -9.55
N ARG A 45 -20.66 51.46 -9.85
CA ARG A 45 -22.06 51.20 -10.23
C ARG A 45 -22.80 50.29 -9.23
N GLU A 46 -22.11 49.37 -8.64
CA GLU A 46 -22.67 48.32 -7.76
C GLU A 46 -21.63 47.80 -6.81
N PRO A 47 -22.00 47.22 -5.62
CA PRO A 47 -21.07 46.60 -4.70
C PRO A 47 -20.46 45.32 -5.30
N PHE A 48 -19.32 44.89 -4.75
CA PHE A 48 -18.53 43.73 -5.24
C PHE A 48 -19.39 42.46 -5.36
N HIS A 49 -20.17 42.14 -4.36
CA HIS A 49 -21.01 40.94 -4.36
C HIS A 49 -22.05 40.95 -5.49
N ALA A 50 -22.70 42.08 -5.76
CA ALA A 50 -23.69 42.21 -6.81
C ALA A 50 -23.03 42.08 -8.21
N PHE A 51 -21.86 42.68 -8.40
CA PHE A 51 -21.05 42.54 -9.58
C PHE A 51 -20.73 41.09 -9.87
N LEU A 52 -20.18 40.37 -8.87
CA LEU A 52 -19.81 38.95 -9.03
C LEU A 52 -21.06 38.07 -9.31
N ALA A 53 -22.15 38.27 -8.55
CA ALA A 53 -23.37 37.50 -8.75
C ALA A 53 -23.95 37.68 -10.18
N ARG A 54 -23.89 38.88 -10.71
CA ARG A 54 -24.36 39.17 -12.05
C ARG A 54 -23.50 38.53 -13.13
N GLU A 55 -22.18 38.74 -13.09
CA GLU A 55 -21.25 38.23 -14.10
C GLU A 55 -21.19 36.68 -14.12
N LEU A 56 -21.29 36.02 -12.94
CA LEU A 56 -21.30 34.58 -12.85
C LEU A 56 -22.59 33.92 -13.35
N ARG A 57 -23.70 34.66 -13.46
CA ARG A 57 -24.94 34.18 -14.07
C ARG A 57 -24.89 34.12 -15.58
N GLU A 58 -23.98 34.86 -16.21
CA GLU A 58 -23.77 34.89 -17.65
C GLU A 58 -22.46 34.22 -18.01
N PRO A 59 -22.40 32.87 -18.05
CA PRO A 59 -21.16 32.14 -18.31
C PRO A 59 -20.67 32.41 -19.75
N PRO A 60 -19.34 32.37 -19.96
CA PRO A 60 -18.75 32.57 -21.28
C PRO A 60 -19.14 31.41 -22.24
N GLY A 61 -19.18 31.69 -23.54
CA GLY A 61 -19.42 30.66 -24.53
C GLY A 61 -18.40 29.52 -24.46
N GLY A 62 -18.89 28.28 -24.64
CA GLY A 62 -18.05 27.07 -24.57
C GLY A 62 -18.11 26.30 -23.26
N CYS A 63 -18.81 26.80 -22.23
CA CYS A 63 -19.03 26.07 -20.98
C CYS A 63 -19.93 24.86 -21.18
N THR A 64 -19.62 23.76 -20.50
CA THR A 64 -20.52 22.62 -20.37
C THR A 64 -21.67 22.94 -19.42
N ALA A 65 -22.81 22.22 -19.53
CA ALA A 65 -23.95 22.41 -18.63
C ALA A 65 -23.57 22.31 -17.13
N ALA A 66 -22.71 21.35 -16.76
CA ALA A 66 -22.22 21.19 -15.40
C ALA A 66 -21.30 22.33 -14.92
N GLN A 67 -20.57 22.97 -15.83
CA GLN A 67 -19.75 24.16 -15.52
C GLN A 67 -20.62 25.38 -15.31
N ALA A 68 -21.64 25.58 -16.14
CA ALA A 68 -22.62 26.66 -16.00
C ALA A 68 -23.40 26.55 -14.68
N GLU A 69 -23.82 25.35 -14.31
CA GLU A 69 -24.52 25.08 -13.04
C GLU A 69 -23.65 25.47 -11.83
N ARG A 70 -22.38 25.09 -11.82
CA ARG A 70 -21.42 25.48 -10.75
C ARG A 70 -21.22 27.00 -10.64
N LEU A 71 -21.22 27.72 -11.76
CA LEU A 71 -21.13 29.16 -11.76
C LEU A 71 -22.40 29.82 -11.19
N LEU A 72 -23.57 29.25 -11.48
CA LEU A 72 -24.85 29.67 -10.90
C LEU A 72 -24.91 29.45 -9.39
N GLU A 73 -24.41 28.33 -8.90
CA GLU A 73 -24.26 28.08 -7.45
C GLU A 73 -23.36 29.13 -6.78
N LEU A 74 -22.24 29.47 -7.42
CA LEU A 74 -21.36 30.53 -6.89
C LEU A 74 -22.06 31.88 -6.90
N ALA A 75 -22.79 32.24 -7.96
CA ALA A 75 -23.56 33.48 -8.05
C ALA A 75 -24.54 33.60 -6.88
N ALA A 76 -25.28 32.53 -6.57
CA ALA A 76 -26.19 32.48 -5.42
C ALA A 76 -25.46 32.68 -4.07
N CYS A 77 -24.24 32.13 -3.92
CA CYS A 77 -23.44 32.35 -2.72
C CYS A 77 -23.02 33.82 -2.53
N PHE A 78 -22.82 34.57 -3.62
CA PHE A 78 -22.47 35.98 -3.53
C PHE A 78 -23.65 36.89 -3.16
N GLU A 79 -24.89 36.49 -3.38
CA GLU A 79 -26.06 37.27 -2.96
C GLU A 79 -26.11 37.50 -1.46
N GLY A 80 -25.63 36.56 -0.67
CA GLY A 80 -25.53 36.65 0.79
C GLY A 80 -24.20 37.17 1.34
N TYR A 81 -23.27 37.61 0.48
CA TYR A 81 -21.88 37.92 0.83
C TYR A 81 -21.73 38.92 1.98
N GLY A 82 -22.56 39.98 1.99
CA GLY A 82 -22.54 41.00 3.03
C GLY A 82 -22.86 40.50 4.45
N ALA A 83 -23.63 39.41 4.57
CA ALA A 83 -23.98 38.78 5.84
C ALA A 83 -22.95 37.73 6.33
N LEU A 84 -21.98 37.35 5.49
CA LEU A 84 -20.98 36.37 5.84
C LEU A 84 -19.91 36.91 6.81
N SER A 85 -19.40 36.00 7.68
CA SER A 85 -18.22 36.30 8.49
C SER A 85 -16.97 36.50 7.64
N LEU A 86 -15.94 37.17 8.14
CA LEU A 86 -14.67 37.39 7.41
C LEU A 86 -14.06 36.09 6.90
N ALA A 87 -14.05 35.03 7.71
CA ALA A 87 -13.52 33.72 7.32
C ALA A 87 -14.34 33.08 6.18
N GLN A 88 -15.65 33.22 6.19
CA GLN A 88 -16.53 32.73 5.13
C GLN A 88 -16.36 33.53 3.83
N ARG A 89 -16.19 34.85 3.91
CA ARG A 89 -15.89 35.69 2.73
C ARG A 89 -14.56 35.30 2.08
N GLN A 90 -13.53 35.12 2.90
CA GLN A 90 -12.20 34.64 2.44
C GLN A 90 -12.32 33.28 1.75
N HIS A 91 -13.08 32.35 2.34
CA HIS A 91 -13.28 31.02 1.75
C HIS A 91 -14.03 31.09 0.41
N LEU A 92 -15.10 31.88 0.31
CA LEU A 92 -15.89 32.02 -0.91
C LEU A 92 -15.05 32.65 -2.04
N VAL A 93 -14.33 33.74 -1.77
CA VAL A 93 -13.43 34.38 -2.76
C VAL A 93 -12.35 33.42 -3.23
N ARG A 94 -11.75 32.63 -2.34
CA ARG A 94 -10.75 31.62 -2.71
C ARG A 94 -11.35 30.54 -3.61
N ARG A 95 -12.50 29.96 -3.21
CA ARG A 95 -13.21 28.94 -3.99
C ARG A 95 -13.55 29.43 -5.40
N THR A 96 -14.05 30.66 -5.50
CA THR A 96 -14.40 31.28 -6.78
C THR A 96 -13.19 31.47 -7.68
N ARG A 97 -12.07 31.95 -7.15
CA ARG A 97 -10.82 32.09 -7.91
C ARG A 97 -10.31 30.77 -8.45
N GLN A 98 -10.38 29.74 -7.66
CA GLN A 98 -9.97 28.39 -8.08
C GLN A 98 -10.86 27.89 -9.23
N GLN A 99 -12.17 27.99 -9.10
CA GLN A 99 -13.11 27.54 -10.12
C GLN A 99 -13.00 28.34 -11.41
N LEU A 100 -12.81 29.64 -11.34
CA LEU A 100 -12.58 30.47 -12.53
C LEU A 100 -11.27 30.10 -13.24
N HIS A 101 -10.23 29.75 -12.48
CA HIS A 101 -8.96 29.31 -13.07
C HIS A 101 -9.06 27.94 -13.75
N GLU A 102 -9.77 27.00 -13.13
CA GLU A 102 -10.07 25.69 -13.72
C GLU A 102 -10.91 25.81 -15.00
N LEU A 103 -11.91 26.69 -14.99
CA LEU A 103 -12.77 26.97 -16.13
C LEU A 103 -11.98 27.62 -17.27
N GLN A 104 -11.16 28.62 -16.98
CA GLN A 104 -10.31 29.27 -17.97
C GLN A 104 -9.39 28.27 -18.67
N ARG A 105 -8.75 27.36 -17.92
CA ARG A 105 -7.93 26.29 -18.49
C ARG A 105 -8.70 25.34 -19.40
N SER A 106 -9.96 25.06 -19.08
CA SER A 106 -10.78 24.15 -19.88
C SER A 106 -11.27 24.77 -21.18
N LEU A 107 -11.38 26.10 -21.25
CA LEU A 107 -11.88 26.86 -22.41
C LEU A 107 -10.77 27.35 -23.32
N GLU A 108 -9.51 27.44 -22.83
CA GLU A 108 -8.36 27.78 -23.68
C GLU A 108 -7.95 26.53 -24.48
N PRO A 109 -7.95 26.61 -25.84
CA PRO A 109 -7.40 25.52 -26.64
C PRO A 109 -5.92 25.36 -26.28
N PRO A 110 -5.40 24.12 -26.18
CA PRO A 110 -3.98 23.89 -25.89
C PRO A 110 -3.15 24.49 -27.01
N THR A 111 -2.62 25.67 -26.79
CA THR A 111 -1.58 26.26 -27.65
C THR A 111 -0.36 25.36 -27.50
N PRO A 112 0.18 24.74 -28.56
CA PRO A 112 1.41 23.95 -28.47
C PRO A 112 2.60 24.89 -28.32
N VAL A 113 2.73 25.50 -27.15
CA VAL A 113 3.96 26.18 -26.78
C VAL A 113 4.84 25.10 -26.18
N SER A 114 5.82 24.63 -26.97
CA SER A 114 6.85 23.73 -26.49
C SER A 114 7.41 24.27 -25.17
N PRO A 115 7.48 23.45 -24.10
CA PRO A 115 8.03 23.90 -22.85
C PRO A 115 9.48 24.35 -23.09
N PRO A 116 9.97 25.42 -22.44
CA PRO A 116 11.35 25.81 -22.54
C PRO A 116 12.24 24.63 -22.14
N ARG A 117 13.16 24.21 -22.99
CA ARG A 117 14.10 23.13 -22.67
C ARG A 117 15.20 23.71 -21.77
N LEU A 118 15.20 23.28 -20.51
CA LEU A 118 16.36 23.49 -19.65
C LEU A 118 17.44 22.48 -20.08
N THR A 119 18.56 23.01 -20.59
CA THR A 119 19.74 22.17 -20.80
C THR A 119 20.41 22.00 -19.43
N VAL A 120 20.25 20.84 -18.82
CA VAL A 120 20.96 20.49 -17.60
C VAL A 120 22.26 19.81 -18.02
N VAL A 121 23.40 20.25 -17.47
CA VAL A 121 24.66 19.54 -17.67
C VAL A 121 24.50 18.12 -17.13
N PRO A 122 24.78 17.06 -17.93
CA PRO A 122 24.68 15.69 -17.44
C PRO A 122 25.40 15.53 -16.10
N SER A 123 24.83 14.76 -15.19
CA SER A 123 25.39 14.52 -13.86
C SER A 123 26.79 13.92 -13.88
N THR A 124 27.18 13.36 -15.03
CA THR A 124 28.49 12.80 -15.30
C THR A 124 29.58 13.85 -15.52
N ALA A 125 29.24 15.10 -15.87
CA ALA A 125 30.22 16.15 -16.22
C ALA A 125 30.96 16.77 -15.01
N GLY A 126 30.70 16.33 -13.81
CA GLY A 126 31.37 16.75 -12.57
C GLY A 126 31.57 15.63 -11.57
N GLN A 127 31.48 14.35 -12.01
CA GLN A 127 31.75 13.24 -11.12
C GLN A 127 33.22 13.26 -10.69
N PRO A 128 33.51 13.12 -9.37
CA PRO A 128 34.86 12.85 -8.93
C PRO A 128 35.37 11.61 -9.66
N ALA A 129 36.62 11.61 -10.11
CA ALA A 129 37.23 10.42 -10.66
C ALA A 129 36.94 9.22 -9.73
N ALA A 130 36.46 8.12 -10.30
CA ALA A 130 36.08 6.97 -9.52
C ALA A 130 37.28 6.51 -8.69
N ASP A 131 37.18 6.59 -7.37
CA ASP A 131 38.19 6.09 -6.46
C ASP A 131 38.15 4.57 -6.49
N ARG A 132 38.99 3.96 -7.28
CA ARG A 132 39.06 2.51 -7.47
C ARG A 132 39.44 1.75 -6.18
N SER A 133 39.87 2.44 -5.13
CA SER A 133 40.16 1.84 -3.82
C SER A 133 38.88 1.49 -3.04
N ILE A 134 37.73 2.08 -3.40
CA ILE A 134 36.46 1.79 -2.72
C ILE A 134 35.85 0.53 -3.33
N VAL A 135 35.92 -0.55 -2.55
CA VAL A 135 35.27 -1.86 -2.84
C VAL A 135 34.01 -2.03 -2.00
N PRO A 136 33.11 -2.99 -2.33
CA PRO A 136 31.87 -3.19 -1.57
C PRO A 136 32.04 -3.33 -0.05
N GLU A 137 33.14 -3.97 0.38
CA GLU A 137 33.49 -4.25 1.78
C GLU A 137 34.21 -3.10 2.46
N THR A 138 34.52 -2.00 1.77
CA THR A 138 35.22 -0.85 2.38
C THR A 138 34.38 -0.27 3.52
N PRO A 139 34.91 -0.18 4.75
CA PRO A 139 34.22 0.49 5.86
C PRO A 139 33.95 1.95 5.54
N LEU A 140 32.75 2.45 5.87
CA LEU A 140 32.41 3.86 5.60
C LEU A 140 33.33 4.84 6.36
N ALA A 141 33.91 4.44 7.49
CA ALA A 141 34.88 5.25 8.23
C ALA A 141 36.14 5.57 7.42
N ASP A 142 36.50 4.71 6.47
CA ASP A 142 37.69 4.85 5.61
C ASP A 142 37.40 5.62 4.31
N VAL A 143 36.11 5.92 4.04
CA VAL A 143 35.71 6.71 2.89
C VAL A 143 36.05 8.18 3.12
N ARG A 144 36.72 8.80 2.15
CA ARG A 144 37.13 10.21 2.23
C ARG A 144 35.96 11.13 2.54
N GLY A 145 36.08 11.92 3.60
CA GLY A 145 35.02 12.84 4.07
C GLY A 145 34.11 12.26 5.16
N VAL A 146 34.29 11.01 5.55
CA VAL A 146 33.59 10.40 6.68
C VAL A 146 34.52 10.40 7.91
N GLY A 147 34.31 11.33 8.81
CA GLY A 147 34.99 11.32 10.12
C GLY A 147 34.22 10.50 11.16
N PRO A 148 34.83 10.22 12.36
CA PRO A 148 34.23 9.34 13.37
C PRO A 148 32.81 9.73 13.79
N LYS A 149 32.52 11.02 13.95
CA LYS A 149 31.19 11.53 14.30
C LYS A 149 30.13 11.24 13.20
N LEU A 150 30.56 11.26 11.95
CA LEU A 150 29.67 11.00 10.81
C LEU A 150 29.48 9.49 10.63
N ALA A 151 30.54 8.69 10.81
CA ALA A 151 30.45 7.23 10.80
C ALA A 151 29.47 6.73 11.87
N ALA A 152 29.49 7.31 13.09
CA ALA A 152 28.52 6.97 14.13
C ALA A 152 27.05 7.29 13.74
N LYS A 153 26.81 8.36 12.99
CA LYS A 153 25.48 8.70 12.48
C LYS A 153 25.02 7.77 11.35
N LEU A 154 25.94 7.33 10.50
CA LEU A 154 25.66 6.35 9.45
C LEU A 154 25.36 4.98 10.07
N ALA A 155 26.11 4.59 11.11
CA ALA A 155 25.84 3.36 11.88
C ALA A 155 24.46 3.35 12.53
N ALA A 156 23.93 4.51 12.97
CA ALA A 156 22.54 4.64 13.46
C ALA A 156 21.47 4.41 12.38
N LEU A 157 21.86 4.38 11.11
CA LEU A 157 21.03 4.01 9.96
C LEU A 157 21.37 2.60 9.42
N ASP A 158 22.10 1.78 10.20
CA ASP A 158 22.63 0.46 9.81
C ASP A 158 23.54 0.50 8.57
N LEU A 159 24.24 1.62 8.34
CA LEU A 159 25.17 1.80 7.24
C LEU A 159 26.61 1.71 7.75
N TRP A 160 27.30 0.62 7.42
CA TRP A 160 28.65 0.30 7.89
C TRP A 160 29.67 0.24 6.75
N LEU A 161 29.27 -0.32 5.61
CA LEU A 161 30.12 -0.60 4.46
C LEU A 161 29.71 0.21 3.23
N ALA A 162 30.59 0.36 2.27
CA ALA A 162 30.31 1.04 1.02
C ALA A 162 29.10 0.46 0.27
N ARG A 163 28.96 -0.87 0.28
CA ARG A 163 27.78 -1.55 -0.30
C ARG A 163 26.45 -1.18 0.39
N ASP A 164 26.47 -0.91 1.69
CA ASP A 164 25.26 -0.55 2.43
C ASP A 164 24.81 0.85 1.99
N LEU A 165 25.77 1.76 1.81
CA LEU A 165 25.49 3.14 1.39
C LEU A 165 24.89 3.20 -0.03
N VAL A 166 25.39 2.41 -1.00
CA VAL A 166 24.82 2.39 -2.36
C VAL A 166 23.48 1.64 -2.42
N ARG A 167 23.18 0.78 -1.44
CA ARG A 167 21.88 0.12 -1.30
C ARG A 167 20.89 0.90 -0.44
N TYR A 168 21.32 2.01 0.15
CA TYR A 168 20.46 2.92 0.86
C TYR A 168 19.65 3.75 -0.13
N TYR A 169 18.66 3.13 -0.75
CA TYR A 169 17.88 3.74 -1.82
C TYR A 169 17.04 4.92 -1.32
N PRO A 170 16.83 5.95 -2.18
CA PRO A 170 15.92 7.04 -1.87
C PRO A 170 14.50 6.53 -1.61
N ARG A 171 13.83 7.12 -0.61
CA ARG A 171 12.41 6.85 -0.32
C ARG A 171 11.48 7.51 -1.32
N ASP A 172 11.90 8.69 -1.82
CA ASP A 172 11.11 9.51 -2.74
C ASP A 172 12.04 10.42 -3.55
N TYR A 173 11.47 11.14 -4.51
CA TYR A 173 12.18 12.10 -5.35
C TYR A 173 11.40 13.40 -5.45
N LEU A 174 12.09 14.54 -5.24
CA LEU A 174 11.56 15.86 -5.56
C LEU A 174 11.80 16.12 -7.04
N ASP A 175 10.71 16.28 -7.79
CA ASP A 175 10.79 16.53 -9.22
C ASP A 175 11.03 18.03 -9.52
N TYR A 176 12.28 18.44 -9.44
CA TYR A 176 12.71 19.77 -9.91
C TYR A 176 13.06 19.78 -11.41
N ALA A 177 12.95 18.66 -12.11
CA ALA A 177 13.06 18.61 -13.57
C ALA A 177 11.79 19.11 -14.27
N ASN A 178 10.68 19.21 -13.53
CA ASN A 178 9.40 19.74 -14.04
C ASN A 178 9.51 21.26 -14.28
N LEU A 179 9.93 21.61 -15.51
CA LEU A 179 10.05 23.00 -15.93
C LEU A 179 8.70 23.52 -16.39
N VAL A 180 8.20 24.53 -15.71
CA VAL A 180 6.92 25.17 -16.02
C VAL A 180 7.07 26.68 -16.14
N ARG A 181 6.06 27.34 -16.69
CA ARG A 181 5.95 28.80 -16.68
C ARG A 181 5.23 29.27 -15.42
N ILE A 182 5.37 30.55 -15.07
CA ILE A 182 4.77 31.12 -13.86
C ILE A 182 3.25 30.91 -13.81
N ALA A 183 2.55 31.04 -14.93
CA ALA A 183 1.11 30.82 -14.99
C ALA A 183 0.68 29.35 -14.80
N ALA A 184 1.61 28.41 -14.96
CA ALA A 184 1.34 26.96 -14.85
C ALA A 184 1.79 26.37 -13.50
N LEU A 185 2.11 27.20 -12.51
CA LEU A 185 2.47 26.74 -11.17
C LEU A 185 1.25 26.18 -10.45
N GLU A 186 1.37 24.94 -9.98
CA GLU A 186 0.31 24.21 -9.23
C GLU A 186 0.70 24.06 -7.76
N PRO A 187 -0.11 24.56 -6.81
CA PRO A 187 0.11 24.34 -5.40
C PRO A 187 0.16 22.85 -5.03
N GLY A 188 1.06 22.48 -4.12
CA GLY A 188 1.27 21.10 -3.69
C GLY A 188 2.25 20.30 -4.56
N ARG A 189 2.72 20.87 -5.69
CA ARG A 189 3.71 20.23 -6.57
C ARG A 189 5.07 20.91 -6.53
N THR A 190 6.10 20.15 -6.78
CA THR A 190 7.44 20.69 -7.03
C THR A 190 7.56 21.15 -8.48
N ALA A 191 8.17 22.30 -8.70
CA ALA A 191 8.36 22.85 -10.02
C ALA A 191 9.67 23.65 -10.13
N THR A 192 10.13 23.83 -11.36
CA THR A 192 11.21 24.75 -11.71
C THR A 192 10.70 25.78 -12.71
N ILE A 193 11.04 27.03 -12.51
CA ILE A 193 10.80 28.11 -13.46
C ILE A 193 12.13 28.73 -13.89
N VAL A 194 12.14 29.26 -15.11
CA VAL A 194 13.20 30.18 -15.56
C VAL A 194 12.56 31.53 -15.84
N ALA A 195 13.00 32.55 -15.14
CA ALA A 195 12.41 33.87 -15.21
C ALA A 195 13.44 34.97 -15.08
N THR A 196 13.10 36.20 -15.46
CA THR A 196 13.96 37.39 -15.35
C THR A 196 13.69 38.13 -14.06
N VAL A 197 14.72 38.54 -13.34
CA VAL A 197 14.62 39.35 -12.14
C VAL A 197 14.23 40.78 -12.55
N ARG A 198 13.07 41.23 -12.16
CA ARG A 198 12.62 42.62 -12.35
C ARG A 198 13.07 43.51 -11.21
N ARG A 199 13.02 43.01 -9.98
CA ARG A 199 13.43 43.73 -8.77
C ARG A 199 14.03 42.78 -7.77
N SER A 200 15.10 43.19 -7.10
CA SER A 200 15.74 42.47 -6.00
C SER A 200 15.81 43.40 -4.79
N HIS A 201 15.36 42.90 -3.63
CA HIS A 201 15.38 43.64 -2.38
C HIS A 201 15.73 42.68 -1.23
N SER A 202 16.67 43.10 -0.37
CA SER A 202 17.04 42.35 0.82
C SER A 202 16.97 43.24 2.05
N PHE A 203 16.41 42.72 3.13
CA PHE A 203 16.22 43.45 4.38
C PHE A 203 16.18 42.49 5.57
N THR A 204 16.43 43.01 6.75
CA THR A 204 16.23 42.31 8.02
C THR A 204 14.79 42.50 8.48
N SER A 205 14.13 41.46 8.93
CA SER A 205 12.74 41.51 9.39
C SER A 205 12.61 42.50 10.58
N PRO A 206 11.69 43.46 10.50
CA PRO A 206 11.44 44.40 11.63
C PRO A 206 10.99 43.67 12.90
N ARG A 207 10.34 42.50 12.76
CA ARG A 207 9.83 41.72 13.91
C ARG A 207 10.87 40.75 14.48
N ASN A 208 11.90 40.41 13.73
CA ASN A 208 12.93 39.46 14.15
C ASN A 208 14.30 39.88 13.59
N PRO A 209 15.18 40.53 14.38
CA PRO A 209 16.50 40.98 13.93
C PRO A 209 17.45 39.86 13.57
N ASN A 210 17.12 38.60 13.87
CA ASN A 210 17.89 37.42 13.47
C ASN A 210 17.42 36.81 12.16
N LEU A 211 16.41 37.39 11.48
CA LEU A 211 15.85 36.89 10.23
C LEU A 211 16.05 37.90 9.11
N SER A 212 16.83 37.54 8.12
CA SER A 212 17.01 38.32 6.89
C SER A 212 16.23 37.70 5.73
N ILE A 213 15.67 38.52 4.88
CA ILE A 213 14.77 38.16 3.80
C ILE A 213 15.31 38.73 2.50
N LEU A 214 15.50 37.90 1.48
CA LEU A 214 15.72 38.29 0.10
C LEU A 214 14.41 38.11 -0.67
N GLU A 215 13.88 39.17 -1.23
CA GLU A 215 12.71 39.20 -2.09
C GLU A 215 13.07 39.49 -3.52
N LEU A 216 12.68 38.62 -4.43
CA LEU A 216 12.82 38.79 -5.87
C LEU A 216 11.45 38.90 -6.52
N GLN A 217 11.26 39.87 -7.37
CA GLN A 217 10.16 39.95 -8.32
C GLN A 217 10.60 39.36 -9.64
N LEU A 218 10.06 38.22 -10.00
CA LEU A 218 10.40 37.49 -11.22
C LEU A 218 9.30 37.67 -12.26
N VAL A 219 9.68 37.69 -13.51
CA VAL A 219 8.79 37.86 -14.68
C VAL A 219 9.20 36.87 -15.76
N ASP A 220 8.23 36.17 -16.30
CA ASP A 220 8.36 35.45 -17.57
C ASP A 220 7.33 35.95 -18.59
N SER A 221 7.20 35.30 -19.75
CA SER A 221 6.22 35.67 -20.78
C SER A 221 4.74 35.45 -20.35
N THR A 222 4.48 34.74 -19.24
CA THR A 222 3.14 34.32 -18.80
C THR A 222 2.68 35.02 -17.54
N GLY A 223 3.59 35.58 -16.75
CA GLY A 223 3.20 36.19 -15.49
C GLY A 223 4.32 36.79 -14.68
N ARG A 224 3.94 37.16 -13.44
CA ARG A 224 4.86 37.69 -12.43
C ARG A 224 4.76 36.88 -11.16
N LEU A 225 5.90 36.64 -10.49
CA LEU A 225 5.97 35.88 -9.26
C LEU A 225 6.86 36.60 -8.25
N LYS A 226 6.44 36.62 -6.99
CA LYS A 226 7.26 37.04 -5.87
C LYS A 226 7.91 35.80 -5.25
N VAL A 227 9.23 35.80 -5.14
CA VAL A 227 9.98 34.73 -4.49
C VAL A 227 10.71 35.30 -3.30
N SER A 228 10.55 34.67 -2.12
CA SER A 228 11.17 35.07 -0.87
C SER A 228 12.07 33.95 -0.36
N LYS A 229 13.32 34.30 -0.01
CA LYS A 229 14.26 33.38 0.64
C LYS A 229 14.64 33.91 2.02
N PHE A 230 14.56 33.02 3.01
CA PHE A 230 14.75 33.37 4.42
C PHE A 230 16.11 32.89 4.92
N PHE A 231 16.81 33.72 5.70
CA PHE A 231 18.11 33.40 6.26
C PHE A 231 18.07 33.69 7.78
N ALA A 232 18.17 32.65 8.58
CA ALA A 232 18.13 32.74 10.03
C ALA A 232 19.53 32.83 10.63
N GLY A 233 19.76 33.82 11.48
CA GLY A 233 21.00 34.03 12.22
C GLY A 233 21.59 35.43 12.06
N LYS A 234 22.17 35.99 13.13
CA LYS A 234 22.77 37.33 13.19
C LYS A 234 23.79 37.61 12.10
N ARG A 235 24.54 36.59 11.66
CA ARG A 235 25.56 36.71 10.59
C ARG A 235 24.99 37.17 9.25
N PHE A 236 23.71 36.95 9.02
CA PHE A 236 23.04 37.32 7.76
C PHE A 236 22.35 38.68 7.82
N SER A 237 22.36 39.38 8.98
CA SER A 237 21.73 40.69 9.13
C SER A 237 22.65 41.86 8.88
N SER A 238 23.93 41.63 8.54
CA SER A 238 24.88 42.70 8.26
C SER A 238 24.55 43.42 6.94
N PRO A 239 24.68 44.78 6.88
CA PRO A 239 24.41 45.54 5.64
C PRO A 239 25.26 45.08 4.46
N GLY A 240 26.50 44.66 4.69
CA GLY A 240 27.40 44.14 3.66
C GLY A 240 26.88 42.84 3.05
N TRP A 241 26.39 41.91 3.89
CA TRP A 241 25.83 40.66 3.42
C TRP A 241 24.54 40.87 2.63
N LEU A 242 23.64 41.75 3.12
CA LEU A 242 22.41 42.09 2.43
C LEU A 242 22.68 42.67 1.03
N LYS A 243 23.64 43.62 0.92
CA LYS A 243 24.09 44.17 -0.39
C LYS A 243 24.68 43.09 -1.30
N LEU A 244 25.42 42.12 -0.75
CA LEU A 244 25.99 41.02 -1.51
C LEU A 244 24.89 40.15 -2.13
N GLN A 245 23.83 39.83 -1.35
CA GLN A 245 22.68 39.05 -1.84
C GLN A 245 21.93 39.79 -2.95
N GLN A 246 21.72 41.10 -2.84
CA GLN A 246 21.11 41.89 -3.93
C GLN A 246 21.97 41.89 -5.20
N ARG A 247 23.30 41.99 -5.05
CA ARG A 247 24.23 41.95 -6.20
C ARG A 247 24.29 40.60 -6.88
N GLN A 248 24.02 39.53 -6.15
CA GLN A 248 23.97 38.18 -6.72
C GLN A 248 22.78 38.01 -7.67
N TYR A 249 21.68 38.73 -7.46
CA TYR A 249 20.48 38.67 -8.29
C TYR A 249 20.10 40.06 -8.81
N PRO A 250 20.88 40.62 -9.73
CA PRO A 250 20.60 41.98 -10.19
C PRO A 250 19.38 42.03 -11.11
N PRO A 251 18.67 43.16 -11.18
CA PRO A 251 17.62 43.38 -12.17
C PRO A 251 18.12 43.08 -13.58
N GLY A 252 17.32 42.37 -14.37
CA GLY A 252 17.68 41.90 -15.72
C GLY A 252 18.35 40.53 -15.75
N ALA A 253 18.81 39.98 -14.64
CA ALA A 253 19.40 38.66 -14.59
C ALA A 253 18.34 37.57 -14.85
N THR A 254 18.69 36.52 -15.57
CA THR A 254 17.92 35.32 -15.72
C THR A 254 18.20 34.39 -14.53
N VAL A 255 17.17 33.88 -13.90
CA VAL A 255 17.31 32.95 -12.77
C VAL A 255 16.46 31.68 -12.98
N ALA A 256 17.04 30.53 -12.60
CA ALA A 256 16.31 29.29 -12.42
C ALA A 256 15.92 29.17 -10.94
N VAL A 257 14.66 28.88 -10.68
CA VAL A 257 14.10 28.73 -9.33
C VAL A 257 13.36 27.42 -9.23
N SER A 258 13.75 26.58 -8.27
CA SER A 258 13.10 25.29 -7.99
C SER A 258 12.59 25.23 -6.55
N GLY A 259 11.47 24.64 -6.34
CA GLY A 259 10.89 24.46 -4.99
C GLY A 259 9.52 23.82 -5.00
N LEU A 260 9.01 23.55 -3.80
CA LEU A 260 7.62 23.18 -3.60
C LEU A 260 6.74 24.42 -3.73
N VAL A 261 5.72 24.34 -4.58
CA VAL A 261 4.76 25.44 -4.76
C VAL A 261 3.70 25.34 -3.65
N LYS A 262 3.51 26.42 -2.90
CA LYS A 262 2.44 26.57 -1.92
C LYS A 262 1.45 27.64 -2.37
N GLU A 263 0.20 27.47 -1.97
CA GLU A 263 -0.79 28.50 -2.11
C GLU A 263 -0.67 29.51 -0.97
N THR A 264 -0.66 30.79 -1.34
CA THR A 264 -0.70 31.90 -0.38
C THR A 264 -1.89 32.79 -0.68
N PRO A 265 -2.32 33.66 0.24
CA PRO A 265 -3.38 34.64 -0.03
C PRO A 265 -3.12 35.51 -1.28
N TYR A 266 -1.85 35.62 -1.70
CA TYR A 266 -1.40 36.44 -2.84
C TYR A 266 -1.12 35.59 -4.11
N GLY A 267 -1.51 34.30 -4.11
CA GLY A 267 -1.27 33.36 -5.21
C GLY A 267 -0.17 32.33 -4.92
N PRO A 268 0.25 31.56 -5.94
CA PRO A 268 1.29 30.55 -5.77
C PRO A 268 2.63 31.18 -5.38
N ALA A 269 3.34 30.54 -4.45
CA ALA A 269 4.67 30.94 -4.03
C ALA A 269 5.55 29.72 -3.78
N PHE A 270 6.87 29.86 -3.99
CA PHE A 270 7.80 28.79 -3.65
C PHE A 270 8.11 28.77 -2.16
N GLN A 271 8.07 27.55 -1.58
CA GLN A 271 8.59 27.32 -0.24
C GLN A 271 10.08 27.01 -0.32
N ASP A 272 10.90 27.73 0.44
CA ASP A 272 12.35 27.55 0.56
C ASP A 272 13.07 27.29 -0.80
N PRO A 273 13.00 28.27 -1.73
CA PRO A 273 13.42 28.09 -3.11
C PRO A 273 14.93 27.90 -3.23
N LEU A 274 15.30 26.97 -4.12
CA LEU A 274 16.65 26.89 -4.67
C LEU A 274 16.74 27.82 -5.86
N MET A 275 17.80 28.63 -5.94
CA MET A 275 17.92 29.65 -6.97
C MET A 275 19.37 29.69 -7.57
N GLU A 276 19.44 29.76 -8.89
CA GLU A 276 20.70 29.91 -9.63
C GLU A 276 20.56 31.00 -10.71
N VAL A 277 21.57 31.85 -10.82
CA VAL A 277 21.64 32.84 -11.89
C VAL A 277 22.22 32.18 -13.14
N LEU A 278 21.52 32.31 -14.26
CA LEU A 278 21.90 31.76 -15.54
C LEU A 278 22.50 32.85 -16.43
N ALA A 279 23.49 32.51 -17.26
CA ALA A 279 24.09 33.43 -18.22
C ALA A 279 23.10 33.87 -19.32
N SER A 280 22.13 33.05 -19.66
CA SER A 280 21.02 33.33 -20.58
C SER A 280 19.84 32.44 -20.28
N PRO A 281 18.61 32.71 -20.81
CA PRO A 281 17.44 31.84 -20.62
C PRO A 281 17.63 30.40 -21.11
N SER A 282 18.52 30.17 -22.06
CA SER A 282 18.87 28.83 -22.59
C SER A 282 20.17 28.29 -22.03
N ALA A 283 20.85 29.01 -21.12
CA ALA A 283 22.10 28.54 -20.54
C ALA A 283 21.89 27.29 -19.69
N PRO A 284 22.84 26.33 -19.70
CA PRO A 284 22.71 25.12 -18.89
C PRO A 284 22.78 25.46 -17.41
N VAL A 285 21.87 24.80 -16.63
CA VAL A 285 21.88 24.83 -15.17
C VAL A 285 23.09 24.03 -14.67
N ARG A 286 23.93 24.64 -13.87
CA ARG A 286 25.13 24.01 -13.28
C ARG A 286 24.83 23.40 -11.91
N SER A 287 23.77 23.85 -11.25
CA SER A 287 23.36 23.32 -9.94
C SER A 287 23.08 21.83 -10.04
N GLU A 288 23.53 21.11 -9.03
CA GLU A 288 23.27 19.68 -8.88
C GLU A 288 21.87 19.39 -8.32
N GLN A 289 21.12 20.43 -7.98
CA GLN A 289 19.80 20.33 -7.34
C GLN A 289 18.68 20.91 -8.22
N ILE A 290 18.96 21.99 -8.93
CA ILE A 290 17.97 22.71 -9.74
C ILE A 290 17.76 22.00 -11.08
N GLY A 291 16.52 21.86 -11.51
CA GLY A 291 16.17 21.25 -12.79
C GLY A 291 16.40 19.74 -12.86
N ARG A 292 16.47 19.05 -11.72
CA ARG A 292 16.75 17.61 -11.63
C ARG A 292 15.76 16.89 -10.72
N LEU A 293 15.71 15.56 -10.85
CA LEU A 293 15.10 14.68 -9.86
C LEU A 293 16.04 14.57 -8.66
N LEU A 294 15.63 15.13 -7.53
CA LEU A 294 16.45 15.17 -6.33
C LEU A 294 16.04 14.05 -5.36
N PRO A 295 16.95 13.10 -5.04
CA PRO A 295 16.61 11.97 -4.17
C PRO A 295 16.38 12.41 -2.72
N VAL A 296 15.34 11.85 -2.09
CA VAL A 296 14.98 12.03 -0.68
C VAL A 296 15.31 10.76 0.08
N TYR A 297 16.15 10.88 1.10
CA TYR A 297 16.58 9.75 1.95
C TYR A 297 15.96 9.83 3.33
N GLY A 298 15.88 8.68 4.02
CA GLY A 298 15.71 8.67 5.46
C GLY A 298 16.90 9.35 6.14
N LEU A 299 16.64 10.13 7.18
CA LEU A 299 17.68 10.88 7.90
C LEU A 299 17.63 10.54 9.38
N THR A 300 18.78 10.71 10.05
CA THR A 300 18.88 10.69 11.51
C THR A 300 19.24 12.08 12.03
N GLU A 301 19.10 12.28 13.33
CA GLU A 301 19.38 13.56 13.97
C GLU A 301 20.81 14.07 13.66
N GLY A 302 20.88 15.30 13.18
CA GLY A 302 22.15 15.99 12.85
C GLY A 302 22.84 15.50 11.56
N LEU A 303 22.15 14.70 10.70
CA LEU A 303 22.59 14.36 9.34
C LEU A 303 21.68 15.08 8.34
N SER A 304 22.22 16.02 7.57
CA SER A 304 21.46 16.71 6.53
C SER A 304 21.41 15.91 5.22
N ALA A 305 20.33 16.09 4.47
CA ALA A 305 20.14 15.44 3.16
C ALA A 305 21.28 15.73 2.18
N ASP A 306 21.76 17.00 2.12
CA ASP A 306 22.87 17.38 1.24
C ASP A 306 24.17 16.70 1.63
N ARG A 307 24.41 16.55 2.93
CA ARG A 307 25.60 15.84 3.40
C ARG A 307 25.57 14.38 3.00
N LEU A 308 24.42 13.74 3.14
CA LEU A 308 24.26 12.33 2.74
C LEU A 308 24.41 12.16 1.22
N ARG A 309 23.80 13.04 0.41
CA ARG A 309 23.96 13.04 -1.06
C ARG A 309 25.43 13.20 -1.47
N ALA A 310 26.16 14.10 -0.81
CA ALA A 310 27.58 14.33 -1.08
C ALA A 310 28.46 13.11 -0.75
N LEU A 311 28.08 12.30 0.25
CA LEU A 311 28.78 11.07 0.60
C LEU A 311 28.46 9.91 -0.34
N ILE A 312 27.22 9.80 -0.79
CA ILE A 312 26.79 8.72 -1.69
C ILE A 312 27.50 8.80 -3.05
N ARG A 313 27.70 10.00 -3.59
CA ARG A 313 28.25 10.20 -4.95
C ARG A 313 29.58 9.51 -5.22
N PRO A 314 30.65 9.70 -4.44
CA PRO A 314 31.92 9.06 -4.72
C PRO A 314 31.84 7.53 -4.62
N VAL A 315 31.01 7.02 -3.72
CA VAL A 315 30.81 5.57 -3.55
C VAL A 315 30.02 4.97 -4.71
N VAL A 316 28.98 5.66 -5.19
CA VAL A 316 28.22 5.26 -6.39
C VAL A 316 29.10 5.33 -7.65
N ALA A 317 29.97 6.34 -7.77
CA ALA A 317 30.94 6.40 -8.87
C ALA A 317 31.91 5.22 -8.85
N ALA A 318 32.39 4.81 -7.68
CA ALA A 318 33.21 3.61 -7.53
C ALA A 318 32.44 2.32 -7.84
N ALA A 319 31.19 2.26 -7.42
CA ALA A 319 30.31 1.11 -7.67
C ALA A 319 30.02 0.83 -9.15
N ALA A 320 30.20 1.81 -10.02
CA ALA A 320 30.16 1.60 -11.48
C ALA A 320 31.21 0.59 -11.98
N GLY A 321 32.33 0.43 -11.25
CA GLY A 321 33.36 -0.56 -11.52
C GLY A 321 33.18 -1.91 -10.83
N TRP A 322 32.16 -2.08 -9.99
CA TRP A 322 31.91 -3.34 -9.32
C TRP A 322 31.32 -4.37 -10.27
N GLY A 323 31.62 -5.65 -10.02
CA GLY A 323 31.11 -6.73 -10.85
C GLY A 323 29.59 -6.79 -10.91
N ASP A 324 29.04 -6.99 -12.10
CA ASP A 324 27.60 -7.23 -12.28
C ASP A 324 27.31 -8.73 -12.14
N PRO A 325 26.51 -9.18 -11.18
CA PRO A 325 26.20 -10.60 -11.00
C PRO A 325 25.37 -11.18 -12.16
N LEU A 326 24.65 -10.36 -12.93
CA LEU A 326 23.86 -10.83 -14.06
C LEU A 326 24.71 -10.94 -15.33
N PRO A 327 24.70 -12.11 -16.01
CA PRO A 327 25.36 -12.28 -17.30
C PRO A 327 24.84 -11.29 -18.36
N ALA A 328 25.73 -10.75 -19.19
CA ALA A 328 25.36 -9.78 -20.22
C ALA A 328 24.26 -10.26 -21.18
N PRO A 329 24.23 -11.54 -21.67
CA PRO A 329 23.14 -12.02 -22.53
C PRO A 329 21.78 -11.99 -21.83
N LEU A 330 21.74 -12.28 -20.52
CA LEU A 330 20.51 -12.24 -19.73
C LEU A 330 19.98 -10.81 -19.60
N ARG A 331 20.87 -9.87 -19.28
CA ARG A 331 20.52 -8.43 -19.19
C ARG A 331 19.95 -7.90 -20.50
N GLN A 332 20.60 -8.24 -21.63
CA GLN A 332 20.14 -7.82 -22.96
C GLN A 332 18.76 -8.37 -23.29
N ARG A 333 18.56 -9.69 -23.07
CA ARG A 333 17.24 -10.34 -23.29
C ARG A 333 16.12 -9.71 -22.47
N LEU A 334 16.39 -9.31 -21.22
CA LEU A 334 15.42 -8.73 -20.31
C LEU A 334 15.38 -7.20 -20.36
N GLN A 335 16.22 -6.57 -21.18
CA GLN A 335 16.34 -5.11 -21.30
C GLN A 335 16.62 -4.43 -19.95
N LEU A 336 17.55 -5.00 -19.18
CA LEU A 336 17.96 -4.48 -17.88
C LEU A 336 19.24 -3.67 -17.98
N LEU A 337 19.31 -2.56 -17.23
CA LEU A 337 20.53 -1.76 -17.12
C LEU A 337 21.68 -2.56 -16.45
N PRO A 338 22.95 -2.27 -16.78
CA PRO A 338 24.08 -2.69 -15.96
C PRO A 338 23.93 -2.23 -14.51
N LEU A 339 24.42 -3.03 -13.54
CA LEU A 339 24.25 -2.73 -12.10
C LEU A 339 24.81 -1.34 -11.75
N GLY A 340 26.04 -1.01 -12.21
CA GLY A 340 26.65 0.28 -11.91
C GLY A 340 25.84 1.45 -12.46
N GLU A 341 25.29 1.34 -13.67
CA GLU A 341 24.41 2.34 -14.26
C GLU A 341 23.10 2.46 -13.49
N ALA A 342 22.51 1.34 -13.07
CA ALA A 342 21.29 1.35 -12.27
C ALA A 342 21.50 2.00 -10.90
N LEU A 343 22.62 1.71 -10.22
CA LEU A 343 23.00 2.37 -8.97
C LEU A 343 23.23 3.88 -9.16
N GLN A 344 23.84 4.28 -10.26
CA GLN A 344 24.00 5.69 -10.58
C GLN A 344 22.65 6.37 -10.78
N GLN A 345 21.79 5.79 -11.62
CA GLN A 345 20.49 6.39 -11.98
C GLN A 345 19.46 6.36 -10.84
N ILE A 346 19.58 5.48 -9.86
CA ILE A 346 18.72 5.51 -8.67
C ILE A 346 19.13 6.64 -7.70
N HIS A 347 20.42 6.97 -7.59
CA HIS A 347 20.92 8.01 -6.70
C HIS A 347 21.04 9.38 -7.36
N THR A 348 21.27 9.42 -8.66
CA THR A 348 21.43 10.65 -9.47
C THR A 348 20.75 10.49 -10.82
N PRO A 349 19.41 10.43 -10.84
CA PRO A 349 18.67 10.19 -12.08
C PRO A 349 18.80 11.35 -13.06
N ASP A 350 19.09 11.04 -14.33
CA ASP A 350 19.10 12.03 -15.41
C ASP A 350 17.68 12.48 -15.79
N ASN A 351 16.73 11.52 -15.76
CA ASN A 351 15.32 11.75 -16.05
C ASN A 351 14.45 10.61 -15.49
N GLN A 352 13.13 10.80 -15.55
CA GLN A 352 12.15 9.84 -15.04
C GLN A 352 12.23 8.46 -15.73
N THR A 353 12.54 8.43 -17.02
CA THR A 353 12.67 7.18 -17.78
C THR A 353 13.87 6.36 -17.30
N ARG A 354 15.02 7.01 -17.10
CA ARG A 354 16.24 6.37 -16.58
C ARG A 354 16.06 5.92 -15.14
N LEU A 355 15.38 6.72 -14.31
CA LEU A 355 15.02 6.36 -12.95
C LEU A 355 14.13 5.09 -12.91
N SER A 356 13.12 5.04 -13.78
CA SER A 356 12.24 3.87 -13.89
C SER A 356 12.99 2.61 -14.34
N ALA A 357 13.91 2.74 -15.29
CA ALA A 357 14.75 1.64 -15.75
C ALA A 357 15.70 1.15 -14.64
N ALA A 358 16.30 2.07 -13.87
CA ALA A 358 17.14 1.74 -12.73
C ALA A 358 16.33 1.00 -11.63
N ARG A 359 15.16 1.52 -11.28
CA ARG A 359 14.26 0.88 -10.32
C ARG A 359 13.87 -0.52 -10.78
N ARG A 360 13.52 -0.69 -12.06
CA ARG A 360 13.20 -2.01 -12.63
C ARG A 360 14.36 -2.99 -12.47
N ARG A 361 15.61 -2.56 -12.72
CA ARG A 361 16.79 -3.41 -12.56
C ARG A 361 16.98 -3.83 -11.10
N LEU A 362 16.95 -2.89 -10.15
CA LEU A 362 17.20 -3.18 -8.74
C LEU A 362 16.08 -4.04 -8.12
N VAL A 363 14.83 -3.79 -8.46
CA VAL A 363 13.69 -4.63 -8.09
C VAL A 363 13.85 -6.05 -8.65
N PHE A 364 14.28 -6.17 -9.91
CA PHE A 364 14.55 -7.47 -10.50
C PHE A 364 15.63 -8.25 -9.74
N ASP A 365 16.72 -7.58 -9.34
CA ASP A 365 17.81 -8.22 -8.58
C ASP A 365 17.32 -8.75 -7.23
N GLU A 366 16.54 -7.97 -6.48
CA GLU A 366 15.99 -8.39 -5.20
C GLU A 366 15.05 -9.59 -5.34
N PHE A 367 14.12 -9.55 -6.31
CA PHE A 367 13.22 -10.68 -6.57
C PHE A 367 13.96 -11.91 -7.11
N LEU A 368 15.00 -11.70 -7.92
CA LEU A 368 15.83 -12.83 -8.41
C LEU A 368 16.52 -13.54 -7.26
N LEU A 369 17.15 -12.80 -6.34
CA LEU A 369 17.81 -13.38 -5.18
C LEU A 369 16.83 -14.12 -4.28
N LEU A 370 15.64 -13.54 -4.05
CA LEU A 370 14.56 -14.19 -3.30
C LEU A 370 14.16 -15.51 -3.99
N GLN A 371 13.90 -15.48 -5.31
CA GLN A 371 13.50 -16.67 -6.06
C GLN A 371 14.60 -17.72 -6.10
N LEU A 372 15.86 -17.34 -6.27
CA LEU A 372 16.98 -18.28 -6.21
C LEU A 372 17.08 -18.96 -4.83
N GLY A 373 16.89 -18.21 -3.74
CA GLY A 373 16.86 -18.77 -2.39
C GLY A 373 15.72 -19.77 -2.19
N LEU A 374 14.53 -19.47 -2.72
CA LEU A 374 13.37 -20.37 -2.67
C LEU A 374 13.59 -21.63 -3.52
N LEU A 375 14.16 -21.46 -4.71
CA LEU A 375 14.48 -22.59 -5.60
C LEU A 375 15.58 -23.51 -5.01
N GLN A 376 16.61 -22.94 -4.36
CA GLN A 376 17.62 -23.71 -3.62
C GLN A 376 16.98 -24.53 -2.51
N ARG A 377 16.09 -23.93 -1.74
CA ARG A 377 15.32 -24.61 -0.69
C ARG A 377 14.48 -25.74 -1.25
N ARG A 378 13.73 -25.46 -2.32
CA ARG A 378 12.94 -26.46 -3.02
C ARG A 378 13.82 -27.61 -3.52
N HIS A 379 14.94 -27.29 -4.17
CA HIS A 379 15.88 -28.30 -4.64
C HIS A 379 16.42 -29.16 -3.49
N ALA A 380 16.82 -28.56 -2.37
CA ALA A 380 17.28 -29.29 -1.19
C ALA A 380 16.21 -30.23 -0.62
N LEU A 381 14.93 -29.82 -0.65
CA LEU A 381 13.80 -30.67 -0.22
C LEU A 381 13.53 -31.81 -1.20
N THR A 382 13.57 -31.55 -2.51
CA THR A 382 13.25 -32.53 -3.54
C THR A 382 14.42 -33.47 -3.87
N SER A 383 15.65 -33.14 -3.52
CA SER A 383 16.85 -33.98 -3.71
C SER A 383 17.03 -35.01 -2.58
N ARG A 384 16.18 -35.04 -1.60
CA ARG A 384 16.20 -36.03 -0.52
C ARG A 384 15.68 -37.36 -1.02
N PRO A 385 16.01 -38.51 -0.37
CA PRO A 385 15.51 -39.81 -0.75
C PRO A 385 13.98 -39.84 -0.85
N ALA A 386 13.46 -40.56 -1.84
CA ALA A 386 12.03 -40.63 -2.10
C ALA A 386 11.26 -41.22 -0.90
N PRO A 387 10.10 -40.64 -0.53
CA PRO A 387 9.18 -41.29 0.40
C PRO A 387 8.63 -42.57 -0.25
N PRO A 388 8.05 -43.49 0.56
CA PRO A 388 7.45 -44.68 -0.01
C PRO A 388 6.32 -44.31 -0.98
N LEU A 389 6.28 -44.97 -2.14
CA LEU A 389 5.25 -44.77 -3.14
C LEU A 389 3.86 -45.00 -2.54
N MET A 390 2.95 -44.10 -2.84
CA MET A 390 1.55 -44.19 -2.41
C MET A 390 0.76 -44.95 -3.49
N ALA A 391 -0.15 -45.85 -3.09
CA ALA A 391 -0.95 -46.62 -4.01
C ALA A 391 -1.91 -45.73 -4.82
N PRO A 392 -1.95 -45.87 -6.16
CA PRO A 392 -2.75 -45.01 -7.02
C PRO A 392 -4.27 -45.29 -6.97
N GLU A 393 -4.67 -46.52 -6.70
CA GLU A 393 -6.07 -46.96 -6.68
C GLU A 393 -6.48 -47.29 -5.26
N GLY A 394 -7.53 -46.65 -4.81
CA GLY A 394 -7.91 -46.76 -3.43
C GLY A 394 -9.34 -47.19 -3.23
N ALA A 395 -9.57 -48.39 -2.74
CA ALA A 395 -10.87 -48.78 -2.23
C ALA A 395 -11.34 -47.88 -1.06
N LEU A 396 -10.39 -47.49 -0.22
CA LEU A 396 -10.63 -46.60 0.91
C LEU A 396 -11.04 -45.17 0.48
N LEU A 397 -10.33 -44.62 -0.51
CA LEU A 397 -10.69 -43.33 -1.09
C LEU A 397 -12.06 -43.40 -1.79
N GLN A 398 -12.32 -44.45 -2.58
CA GLN A 398 -13.59 -44.61 -3.26
C GLN A 398 -14.75 -44.71 -2.27
N ALA A 399 -14.63 -45.55 -1.23
CA ALA A 399 -15.60 -45.67 -0.18
C ALA A 399 -15.87 -44.34 0.56
N PHE A 400 -14.81 -43.54 0.79
CA PHE A 400 -14.98 -42.19 1.36
C PHE A 400 -15.80 -41.27 0.46
N LEU A 401 -15.50 -41.26 -0.86
CA LEU A 401 -16.23 -40.43 -1.80
C LEU A 401 -17.71 -40.80 -1.91
N GLU A 402 -18.03 -42.07 -1.75
CA GLU A 402 -19.41 -42.57 -1.71
C GLU A 402 -20.17 -42.21 -0.42
N LEU A 403 -19.45 -42.04 0.70
CA LEU A 403 -20.01 -41.59 1.98
C LEU A 403 -20.33 -40.09 2.02
N LEU A 404 -19.77 -39.30 1.12
CA LEU A 404 -20.03 -37.87 1.11
C LEU A 404 -21.48 -37.57 0.70
N PRO A 405 -22.21 -36.68 1.40
CA PRO A 405 -23.58 -36.31 1.07
C PRO A 405 -23.72 -35.45 -0.17
N PHE A 406 -22.61 -35.17 -0.85
CA PHE A 406 -22.51 -34.34 -2.05
C PHE A 406 -21.37 -34.81 -2.96
N PRO A 407 -21.50 -34.64 -4.27
CA PRO A 407 -20.39 -34.92 -5.20
C PRO A 407 -19.32 -33.82 -5.10
N LEU A 408 -18.06 -34.20 -5.34
CA LEU A 408 -16.98 -33.22 -5.44
C LEU A 408 -17.20 -32.26 -6.63
N THR A 409 -16.84 -30.99 -6.45
CA THR A 409 -16.82 -29.99 -7.53
C THR A 409 -15.72 -30.32 -8.56
N GLY A 410 -15.76 -29.72 -9.75
CA GLY A 410 -14.72 -29.86 -10.76
C GLY A 410 -13.35 -29.45 -10.24
N ALA A 411 -13.28 -28.34 -9.49
CA ALA A 411 -12.05 -27.85 -8.88
C ALA A 411 -11.50 -28.80 -7.81
N GLN A 412 -12.35 -29.35 -6.94
CA GLN A 412 -11.92 -30.32 -5.93
C GLN A 412 -11.37 -31.60 -6.56
N ARG A 413 -12.02 -32.13 -7.62
CA ARG A 413 -11.55 -33.30 -8.35
C ARG A 413 -10.19 -33.04 -9.01
N ARG A 414 -10.01 -31.86 -9.64
CA ARG A 414 -8.76 -31.45 -10.24
C ARG A 414 -7.65 -31.42 -9.21
N VAL A 415 -7.85 -30.74 -8.09
CA VAL A 415 -6.84 -30.60 -7.02
C VAL A 415 -6.51 -31.96 -6.41
N LEU A 416 -7.49 -32.82 -6.17
CA LEU A 416 -7.27 -34.18 -5.68
C LEU A 416 -6.44 -35.01 -6.67
N ALA A 417 -6.70 -34.89 -7.98
CA ALA A 417 -5.92 -35.56 -9.01
C ALA A 417 -4.45 -35.05 -9.03
N GLU A 418 -4.23 -33.76 -8.88
CA GLU A 418 -2.88 -33.17 -8.77
C GLU A 418 -2.12 -33.71 -7.56
N ILE A 419 -2.78 -33.77 -6.38
CA ILE A 419 -2.21 -34.33 -5.15
C ILE A 419 -1.85 -35.82 -5.36
N ARG A 420 -2.75 -36.61 -5.89
CA ARG A 420 -2.51 -38.05 -6.14
C ARG A 420 -1.35 -38.28 -7.12
N ALA A 421 -1.29 -37.48 -8.19
CA ALA A 421 -0.18 -37.57 -9.14
C ALA A 421 1.18 -37.23 -8.50
N GLU A 422 1.21 -36.35 -7.49
CA GLU A 422 2.45 -36.05 -6.77
C GLU A 422 2.79 -37.08 -5.70
N LEU A 423 1.81 -37.65 -5.02
CA LEU A 423 2.02 -38.73 -4.06
C LEU A 423 2.66 -39.98 -4.69
N GLN A 424 2.50 -40.16 -6.02
CA GLN A 424 3.07 -41.23 -6.78
C GLN A 424 4.50 -40.97 -7.27
N ARG A 425 5.03 -39.74 -7.10
CA ARG A 425 6.38 -39.40 -7.56
C ARG A 425 7.45 -39.95 -6.61
N ASP A 426 8.66 -40.07 -7.13
CA ASP A 426 9.87 -40.47 -6.41
C ASP A 426 10.48 -39.40 -5.52
N ARG A 427 9.71 -38.37 -5.21
CA ARG A 427 10.10 -37.22 -4.36
C ARG A 427 8.96 -36.78 -3.46
N PRO A 428 9.26 -36.17 -2.28
CA PRO A 428 8.24 -35.68 -1.38
C PRO A 428 7.37 -34.61 -2.05
N MET A 429 6.05 -34.74 -1.91
CA MET A 429 5.12 -33.67 -2.27
C MET A 429 5.24 -32.54 -1.25
N ALA A 430 5.27 -31.31 -1.73
CA ALA A 430 5.13 -30.10 -0.92
C ALA A 430 4.14 -29.16 -1.61
N ARG A 431 2.87 -29.18 -1.18
CA ARG A 431 1.77 -28.51 -1.90
C ARG A 431 0.95 -27.61 -0.99
N LEU A 432 0.58 -26.44 -1.51
CA LEU A 432 -0.38 -25.51 -0.90
C LEU A 432 -1.72 -25.60 -1.64
N VAL A 433 -2.77 -25.95 -0.92
CA VAL A 433 -4.16 -25.90 -1.41
C VAL A 433 -4.80 -24.60 -0.90
N GLN A 434 -5.14 -23.76 -1.84
CA GLN A 434 -5.78 -22.47 -1.60
C GLN A 434 -7.23 -22.51 -2.05
N GLY A 435 -8.13 -21.91 -1.27
CA GLY A 435 -9.53 -21.79 -1.63
C GLY A 435 -10.30 -21.03 -0.56
N ASP A 436 -11.43 -20.46 -0.91
CA ASP A 436 -12.25 -19.68 0.01
C ASP A 436 -12.76 -20.53 1.19
N VAL A 437 -13.22 -19.87 2.25
CA VAL A 437 -13.86 -20.56 3.39
C VAL A 437 -15.05 -21.36 2.89
N GLY A 438 -15.08 -22.68 3.21
CA GLY A 438 -16.13 -23.58 2.76
C GLY A 438 -16.04 -24.04 1.30
N SER A 439 -14.93 -23.82 0.59
CA SER A 439 -14.67 -24.41 -0.74
C SER A 439 -14.41 -25.92 -0.70
N GLY A 440 -14.35 -26.52 0.50
CA GLY A 440 -14.15 -27.96 0.71
C GLY A 440 -12.70 -28.41 0.76
N LYS A 441 -11.74 -27.52 1.09
CA LYS A 441 -10.31 -27.86 1.30
C LYS A 441 -10.13 -29.07 2.23
N THR A 442 -10.87 -29.10 3.33
CA THR A 442 -10.83 -30.19 4.33
C THR A 442 -11.18 -31.54 3.72
N VAL A 443 -12.18 -31.60 2.84
CA VAL A 443 -12.57 -32.86 2.18
C VAL A 443 -11.44 -33.38 1.29
N VAL A 444 -10.79 -32.49 0.53
CA VAL A 444 -9.62 -32.83 -0.31
C VAL A 444 -8.43 -33.30 0.56
N ALA A 445 -8.20 -32.65 1.70
CA ALA A 445 -7.14 -33.04 2.63
C ALA A 445 -7.39 -34.43 3.27
N ILE A 446 -8.65 -34.71 3.65
CA ILE A 446 -9.04 -36.03 4.18
C ILE A 446 -8.87 -37.11 3.11
N ALA A 447 -9.28 -36.85 1.87
CA ALA A 447 -9.07 -37.77 0.74
C ALA A 447 -7.59 -38.08 0.52
N ALA A 448 -6.71 -37.07 0.64
CA ALA A 448 -5.26 -37.25 0.56
C ALA A 448 -4.70 -38.07 1.74
N LEU A 449 -5.18 -37.82 2.99
CA LEU A 449 -4.79 -38.60 4.17
C LEU A 449 -5.21 -40.07 4.02
N LEU A 450 -6.41 -40.34 3.54
CA LEU A 450 -6.90 -41.70 3.29
C LEU A 450 -6.07 -42.42 2.24
N THR A 451 -5.62 -41.73 1.20
CA THR A 451 -4.69 -42.27 0.20
C THR A 451 -3.35 -42.70 0.86
N ALA A 452 -2.83 -41.91 1.79
CA ALA A 452 -1.61 -42.27 2.52
C ALA A 452 -1.82 -43.45 3.48
N ILE A 453 -2.96 -43.51 4.14
CA ILE A 453 -3.33 -44.60 5.07
C ILE A 453 -3.51 -45.90 4.31
N GLU A 454 -4.12 -45.86 3.13
CA GLU A 454 -4.28 -47.03 2.27
C GLU A 454 -2.94 -47.60 1.80
N ALA A 455 -1.94 -46.71 1.63
CA ALA A 455 -0.56 -47.14 1.34
C ALA A 455 0.19 -47.67 2.58
N GLY A 456 -0.49 -47.88 3.71
CA GLY A 456 0.10 -48.40 4.96
C GLY A 456 0.91 -47.35 5.72
N CYS A 457 0.65 -46.06 5.50
CA CYS A 457 1.30 -44.96 6.22
C CYS A 457 0.34 -44.36 7.25
N GLN A 458 0.88 -43.57 8.17
CA GLN A 458 0.10 -42.75 9.10
C GLN A 458 -0.04 -41.32 8.58
N GLY A 459 -1.13 -40.64 8.94
CA GLY A 459 -1.41 -39.28 8.62
C GLY A 459 -1.44 -38.35 9.84
N ALA A 460 -0.97 -37.12 9.68
CA ALA A 460 -1.07 -36.09 10.69
C ALA A 460 -1.85 -34.86 10.15
N LEU A 461 -2.83 -34.36 10.91
CA LEU A 461 -3.55 -33.13 10.61
C LEU A 461 -3.31 -32.10 11.72
N MET A 462 -2.59 -31.03 11.42
CA MET A 462 -2.27 -29.98 12.37
C MET A 462 -3.14 -28.74 12.12
N ALA A 463 -3.82 -28.28 13.17
CA ALA A 463 -4.62 -27.07 13.17
C ALA A 463 -4.05 -26.02 14.14
N PRO A 464 -4.23 -24.70 13.89
CA PRO A 464 -3.61 -23.65 14.71
C PRO A 464 -4.23 -23.49 16.10
N THR A 465 -5.46 -23.92 16.30
CA THR A 465 -6.19 -23.80 17.58
C THR A 465 -6.84 -25.12 17.98
N GLU A 466 -7.05 -25.31 19.28
CA GLU A 466 -7.74 -26.50 19.79
C GLU A 466 -9.18 -26.61 19.24
N VAL A 467 -9.86 -25.49 19.11
CA VAL A 467 -11.23 -25.42 18.55
C VAL A 467 -11.27 -25.98 17.12
N LEU A 468 -10.34 -25.59 16.27
CA LEU A 468 -10.26 -26.11 14.90
C LEU A 468 -9.85 -27.57 14.84
N ALA A 469 -8.90 -27.97 15.68
CA ALA A 469 -8.50 -29.37 15.80
C ALA A 469 -9.70 -30.25 16.21
N GLU A 470 -10.50 -29.80 17.17
CA GLU A 470 -11.74 -30.48 17.59
C GLU A 470 -12.79 -30.51 16.49
N GLN A 471 -12.97 -29.41 15.74
CA GLN A 471 -13.90 -29.37 14.62
C GLN A 471 -13.52 -30.38 13.53
N HIS A 472 -12.23 -30.43 13.16
CA HIS A 472 -11.73 -31.42 12.21
C HIS A 472 -11.93 -32.84 12.76
N TYR A 473 -11.60 -33.08 14.02
CA TYR A 473 -11.75 -34.39 14.64
C TYR A 473 -13.20 -34.86 14.69
N ARG A 474 -14.15 -33.99 15.06
CA ARG A 474 -15.57 -34.30 15.06
C ARG A 474 -16.08 -34.75 13.68
N LYS A 475 -15.72 -33.98 12.62
CA LYS A 475 -16.07 -34.36 11.24
C LYS A 475 -15.45 -35.67 10.82
N LEU A 476 -14.23 -35.96 11.22
CA LEU A 476 -13.57 -37.22 10.96
C LEU A 476 -14.27 -38.40 11.68
N CYS A 477 -14.76 -38.18 12.91
CA CYS A 477 -15.51 -39.17 13.65
C CYS A 477 -16.86 -39.54 13.01
N GLU A 478 -17.42 -38.72 12.12
CA GLU A 478 -18.62 -39.04 11.35
C GLU A 478 -18.35 -40.05 10.22
N TRP A 479 -17.18 -40.00 9.60
CA TRP A 479 -16.87 -40.80 8.40
C TRP A 479 -15.89 -41.93 8.65
N LEU A 480 -14.84 -41.74 9.43
CA LEU A 480 -13.72 -42.69 9.58
C LEU A 480 -14.12 -44.04 10.25
N PRO A 481 -15.06 -44.12 11.22
CA PRO A 481 -15.51 -45.41 11.76
C PRO A 481 -16.11 -46.32 10.70
N GLN A 482 -16.82 -45.76 9.72
CA GLN A 482 -17.43 -46.54 8.62
C GLN A 482 -16.37 -47.06 7.63
N LEU A 483 -15.19 -46.46 7.63
CA LEU A 483 -14.04 -46.84 6.84
C LEU A 483 -13.01 -47.67 7.60
N HIS A 484 -13.31 -48.05 8.86
CA HIS A 484 -12.39 -48.76 9.76
C HIS A 484 -11.02 -48.08 9.95
N VAL A 485 -10.99 -46.75 9.91
CA VAL A 485 -9.78 -45.94 10.11
C VAL A 485 -9.76 -45.40 11.54
N SER A 486 -8.67 -45.68 12.27
CA SER A 486 -8.46 -45.20 13.63
C SER A 486 -7.96 -43.73 13.61
N CYS A 487 -8.66 -42.86 14.34
CA CYS A 487 -8.33 -41.45 14.47
C CYS A 487 -8.35 -40.99 15.94
N ALA A 488 -7.43 -40.12 16.32
CA ALA A 488 -7.44 -39.54 17.67
C ALA A 488 -7.10 -38.04 17.64
N LEU A 489 -7.52 -37.32 18.70
CA LEU A 489 -7.22 -35.92 18.94
C LEU A 489 -6.14 -35.77 20.02
N LEU A 490 -5.11 -34.97 19.75
CA LEU A 490 -4.06 -34.60 20.68
C LEU A 490 -3.93 -33.06 20.78
N THR A 491 -4.26 -32.52 21.94
CA THR A 491 -4.15 -31.09 22.26
C THR A 491 -3.40 -30.89 23.57
N GLY A 492 -3.14 -29.61 23.93
CA GLY A 492 -2.55 -29.29 25.23
C GLY A 492 -3.42 -29.71 26.42
N SER A 493 -4.73 -29.73 26.22
CA SER A 493 -5.73 -30.12 27.23
C SER A 493 -5.96 -31.64 27.37
N THR A 494 -5.31 -32.48 26.54
CA THR A 494 -5.50 -33.95 26.57
C THR A 494 -4.99 -34.52 27.88
N PRO A 495 -5.83 -35.27 28.65
CA PRO A 495 -5.44 -35.86 29.95
C PRO A 495 -4.23 -36.78 29.84
N ALA A 496 -3.33 -36.75 30.83
CA ALA A 496 -2.04 -37.44 30.79
C ALA A 496 -2.16 -38.98 30.60
N ARG A 497 -3.20 -39.61 31.13
CA ARG A 497 -3.44 -41.04 30.95
C ARG A 497 -3.82 -41.34 29.50
N ARG A 498 -4.78 -40.59 28.95
CA ARG A 498 -5.22 -40.75 27.57
C ARG A 498 -4.11 -40.47 26.58
N ARG A 499 -3.30 -39.43 26.88
CA ARG A 499 -2.14 -39.08 26.08
C ARG A 499 -1.13 -40.22 25.98
N ARG A 500 -0.81 -40.91 27.09
CA ARG A 500 0.13 -42.05 27.09
C ARG A 500 -0.40 -43.23 26.26
N GLU A 501 -1.68 -43.58 26.38
CA GLU A 501 -2.33 -44.63 25.59
C GLU A 501 -2.23 -44.29 24.08
N LEU A 502 -2.60 -43.07 23.72
CA LEU A 502 -2.60 -42.57 22.34
C LEU A 502 -1.23 -42.57 21.73
N LEU A 503 -0.20 -42.13 22.46
CA LEU A 503 1.20 -42.13 21.97
C LEU A 503 1.73 -43.55 21.80
N ALA A 504 1.36 -44.50 22.63
CA ALA A 504 1.73 -45.89 22.44
C ALA A 504 1.06 -46.51 21.19
N ASP A 505 -0.24 -46.24 20.96
CA ASP A 505 -0.95 -46.71 19.74
C ASP A 505 -0.37 -46.09 18.49
N LEU A 506 0.06 -44.79 18.54
CA LEU A 506 0.69 -44.09 17.44
C LEU A 506 2.05 -44.71 17.08
N ALA A 507 2.89 -44.96 18.09
CA ALA A 507 4.22 -45.57 17.90
C ALA A 507 4.15 -47.02 17.41
N ASN A 508 3.10 -47.76 17.76
CA ASN A 508 2.88 -49.13 17.33
C ASN A 508 2.15 -49.23 15.98
N GLY A 509 1.69 -48.11 15.39
CA GLY A 509 0.95 -48.09 14.14
C GLY A 509 -0.52 -48.43 14.23
N ASN A 510 -1.06 -48.71 15.43
CA ASN A 510 -2.48 -48.99 15.64
C ASN A 510 -3.38 -47.76 15.40
N LEU A 511 -2.81 -46.56 15.64
CA LEU A 511 -3.44 -45.29 15.33
C LEU A 511 -2.95 -44.78 13.99
N GLN A 512 -3.87 -44.72 13.01
CA GLN A 512 -3.57 -44.38 11.63
C GLN A 512 -3.59 -42.87 11.35
N MET A 513 -4.42 -42.11 12.06
CA MET A 513 -4.56 -40.68 11.88
C MET A 513 -4.50 -39.94 13.24
N LEU A 514 -3.64 -38.91 13.31
CA LEU A 514 -3.55 -38.04 14.49
C LEU A 514 -3.92 -36.61 14.10
N VAL A 515 -4.92 -36.05 14.74
CA VAL A 515 -5.33 -34.63 14.66
C VAL A 515 -4.85 -33.90 15.89
N GLY A 516 -4.39 -32.65 15.73
CA GLY A 516 -4.05 -31.86 16.90
C GLY A 516 -3.51 -30.47 16.58
N THR A 517 -2.94 -29.85 17.61
CA THR A 517 -2.34 -28.52 17.53
C THR A 517 -0.81 -28.61 17.56
N HIS A 518 -0.13 -27.58 18.06
CA HIS A 518 1.32 -27.62 18.34
C HIS A 518 1.75 -28.80 19.26
N ALA A 519 0.81 -29.44 19.98
CA ALA A 519 1.09 -30.65 20.74
C ALA A 519 1.67 -31.79 19.88
N LEU A 520 1.38 -31.83 18.57
CA LEU A 520 1.97 -32.78 17.63
C LEU A 520 3.48 -32.59 17.46
N LEU A 521 4.01 -31.43 17.77
CA LEU A 521 5.42 -31.08 17.62
C LEU A 521 6.29 -31.54 18.78
N GLU A 522 5.67 -31.96 19.89
CA GLU A 522 6.40 -32.36 21.09
C GLU A 522 7.19 -33.65 20.86
N ASP A 523 8.37 -33.77 21.48
CA ASP A 523 9.31 -34.87 21.27
C ASP A 523 8.73 -36.27 21.56
N PRO A 524 7.84 -36.47 22.58
CA PRO A 524 7.21 -37.76 22.83
C PRO A 524 6.28 -38.27 21.71
N VAL A 525 5.84 -37.41 20.79
CA VAL A 525 4.99 -37.81 19.66
C VAL A 525 5.88 -38.47 18.61
N GLN A 526 5.79 -39.79 18.48
CA GLN A 526 6.55 -40.59 17.52
C GLN A 526 5.58 -41.40 16.69
N PHE A 527 5.72 -41.31 15.36
CA PHE A 527 4.97 -42.11 14.41
C PHE A 527 5.77 -43.34 14.00
N GLN A 528 5.09 -44.46 13.79
CA GLN A 528 5.74 -45.65 13.23
C GLN A 528 6.13 -45.41 11.77
N ARG A 529 5.22 -44.83 10.97
CA ARG A 529 5.43 -44.58 9.53
C ARG A 529 4.60 -43.37 9.05
N LEU A 530 5.03 -42.17 9.42
CA LEU A 530 4.37 -40.95 8.97
C LEU A 530 4.57 -40.72 7.45
N GLY A 531 3.48 -40.76 6.66
CA GLY A 531 3.51 -40.60 5.20
C GLY A 531 3.03 -39.24 4.71
N LEU A 532 2.01 -38.66 5.36
CA LEU A 532 1.45 -37.38 4.97
C LEU A 532 1.19 -36.48 6.18
N VAL A 533 1.65 -35.26 6.07
CA VAL A 533 1.38 -34.17 7.01
C VAL A 533 0.45 -33.16 6.34
N VAL A 534 -0.67 -32.87 6.96
CA VAL A 534 -1.59 -31.81 6.56
C VAL A 534 -1.50 -30.68 7.60
N VAL A 535 -1.31 -29.44 7.12
CA VAL A 535 -1.28 -28.25 7.97
C VAL A 535 -2.37 -27.30 7.53
N ASP A 536 -3.33 -27.03 8.42
CA ASP A 536 -4.40 -26.07 8.14
C ASP A 536 -4.00 -24.67 8.57
N GLU A 537 -4.44 -23.64 7.83
CA GLU A 537 -4.14 -22.23 8.03
C GLU A 537 -2.62 -21.95 8.19
N GLN A 538 -1.87 -22.33 7.16
CA GLN A 538 -0.40 -22.30 7.13
C GLN A 538 0.22 -21.01 7.66
N HIS A 539 -0.41 -19.86 7.43
CA HIS A 539 0.10 -18.54 7.84
C HIS A 539 0.23 -18.37 9.37
N ARG A 540 -0.41 -19.23 10.15
CA ARG A 540 -0.35 -19.25 11.63
C ARG A 540 0.84 -20.05 12.18
N PHE A 541 1.58 -20.75 11.32
CA PHE A 541 2.70 -21.59 11.72
C PHE A 541 4.03 -21.09 11.16
N GLY A 542 5.03 -21.01 12.04
CA GLY A 542 6.40 -20.71 11.62
C GLY A 542 7.03 -21.85 10.80
N VAL A 543 7.99 -21.52 9.97
CA VAL A 543 8.74 -22.50 9.14
C VAL A 543 9.38 -23.59 10.00
N HIS A 544 9.92 -23.22 11.18
CA HIS A 544 10.52 -24.17 12.12
C HIS A 544 9.53 -25.20 12.66
N GLN A 545 8.30 -24.81 12.93
CA GLN A 545 7.25 -25.71 13.41
C GLN A 545 6.89 -26.75 12.37
N ARG A 546 6.75 -26.36 11.10
CA ARG A 546 6.50 -27.30 10.00
C ARG A 546 7.64 -28.31 9.84
N ASN A 547 8.89 -27.84 9.85
CA ASN A 547 10.05 -28.72 9.74
C ASN A 547 10.11 -29.74 10.88
N ARG A 548 9.85 -29.33 12.13
CA ARG A 548 9.80 -30.28 13.27
C ARG A 548 8.76 -31.38 13.08
N LEU A 549 7.63 -31.11 12.44
CA LEU A 549 6.62 -32.13 12.16
C LEU A 549 7.06 -33.04 11.02
N LEU A 550 7.70 -32.52 10.00
CA LEU A 550 8.27 -33.30 8.90
C LEU A 550 9.43 -34.19 9.37
N ASP A 551 10.22 -33.75 10.32
CA ASP A 551 11.34 -34.50 10.89
C ASP A 551 10.89 -35.73 11.73
N LYS A 552 9.57 -35.87 12.00
CA LYS A 552 9.00 -37.03 12.71
C LYS A 552 8.77 -38.25 11.79
N GLY A 553 9.01 -38.12 10.50
CA GLY A 553 8.91 -39.21 9.53
C GLY A 553 10.11 -39.26 8.58
N LEU A 554 10.26 -40.37 7.88
CA LEU A 554 11.24 -40.52 6.82
C LEU A 554 10.75 -39.75 5.58
N GLN A 555 10.81 -38.42 5.64
CA GLN A 555 10.40 -37.50 4.58
C GLN A 555 8.91 -37.63 4.15
N PRO A 556 8.01 -37.31 5.05
CA PRO A 556 6.58 -37.36 4.73
C PRO A 556 6.23 -36.28 3.68
N HIS A 557 5.20 -36.55 2.93
CA HIS A 557 4.58 -35.55 2.05
C HIS A 557 3.97 -34.44 2.89
N LEU A 558 3.96 -33.21 2.37
CA LEU A 558 3.39 -32.01 2.99
C LEU A 558 2.25 -31.45 2.15
N LEU A 559 1.09 -31.34 2.75
CA LEU A 559 -0.05 -30.64 2.22
C LEU A 559 -0.40 -29.49 3.16
N THR A 560 -0.37 -28.27 2.67
CA THR A 560 -0.77 -27.10 3.47
C THR A 560 -2.05 -26.50 2.89
N MET A 561 -2.89 -25.95 3.76
CA MET A 561 -4.15 -25.31 3.37
C MET A 561 -4.18 -23.86 3.83
N THR A 562 -4.84 -22.99 3.08
CA THR A 562 -5.15 -21.63 3.49
C THR A 562 -6.48 -21.16 2.92
N ALA A 563 -7.25 -20.42 3.73
CA ALA A 563 -8.47 -19.74 3.30
C ALA A 563 -8.21 -18.34 2.74
N THR A 564 -7.03 -17.77 2.99
CA THR A 564 -6.71 -16.44 2.45
C THR A 564 -6.39 -16.53 0.96
N PRO A 565 -7.12 -15.81 0.09
CA PRO A 565 -6.82 -15.79 -1.33
C PRO A 565 -5.55 -14.97 -1.56
N ILE A 566 -4.42 -15.67 -1.73
CA ILE A 566 -3.16 -15.05 -2.14
C ILE A 566 -3.09 -15.12 -3.67
N PRO A 567 -2.93 -14.00 -4.40
CA PRO A 567 -2.74 -14.06 -5.85
C PRO A 567 -1.65 -15.07 -6.22
N ARG A 568 -1.90 -15.90 -7.23
CA ARG A 568 -1.00 -17.02 -7.61
C ARG A 568 0.45 -16.56 -7.78
N THR A 569 0.66 -15.40 -8.39
CA THR A 569 2.00 -14.80 -8.57
C THR A 569 2.66 -14.45 -7.24
N LEU A 570 1.90 -13.93 -6.29
CA LEU A 570 2.40 -13.62 -4.95
C LEU A 570 2.62 -14.90 -4.12
N ALA A 571 1.73 -15.89 -4.25
CA ALA A 571 1.91 -17.19 -3.61
C ALA A 571 3.20 -17.89 -4.08
N LEU A 572 3.49 -17.85 -5.37
CA LEU A 572 4.75 -18.38 -5.94
C LEU A 572 5.98 -17.59 -5.46
N SER A 573 5.83 -16.29 -5.16
CA SER A 573 6.92 -15.47 -4.65
C SER A 573 7.17 -15.67 -3.15
N LEU A 574 6.11 -15.90 -2.36
CA LEU A 574 6.20 -16.06 -0.90
C LEU A 574 6.38 -17.53 -0.48
N HIS A 575 5.84 -18.46 -1.26
CA HIS A 575 5.83 -19.89 -0.99
C HIS A 575 6.40 -20.69 -2.17
N GLY A 576 7.47 -20.19 -2.79
CA GLY A 576 8.10 -20.83 -3.97
C GLY A 576 8.71 -22.20 -3.70
N ASP A 577 8.73 -22.63 -2.44
CA ASP A 577 9.04 -23.98 -1.99
C ASP A 577 7.86 -24.95 -2.10
N LEU A 578 6.63 -24.46 -2.35
CA LEU A 578 5.41 -25.24 -2.47
C LEU A 578 4.82 -25.16 -3.88
N GLU A 579 4.26 -26.27 -4.38
CA GLU A 579 3.34 -26.25 -5.52
C GLU A 579 1.98 -25.70 -5.08
N VAL A 580 1.32 -24.91 -5.93
CA VAL A 580 0.06 -24.25 -5.57
C VAL A 580 -1.10 -24.81 -6.38
N SER A 581 -2.12 -25.30 -5.68
CA SER A 581 -3.44 -25.66 -6.23
C SER A 581 -4.52 -24.74 -5.73
N GLN A 582 -5.44 -24.35 -6.58
CA GLN A 582 -6.53 -23.46 -6.23
C GLN A 582 -7.89 -24.15 -6.41
N ILE A 583 -8.73 -24.12 -5.35
CA ILE A 583 -10.14 -24.51 -5.43
C ILE A 583 -10.94 -23.21 -5.66
N ASP A 584 -11.23 -22.97 -6.93
CA ASP A 584 -11.88 -21.75 -7.46
C ASP A 584 -13.38 -21.90 -7.68
N GLU A 585 -13.95 -23.02 -7.27
CA GLU A 585 -15.37 -23.31 -7.31
C GLU A 585 -15.94 -23.41 -5.90
N LEU A 586 -17.13 -22.86 -5.69
CA LEU A 586 -17.90 -23.06 -4.48
C LEU A 586 -18.83 -24.30 -4.61
N PRO A 587 -19.02 -25.05 -3.53
CA PRO A 587 -19.98 -26.17 -3.52
C PRO A 587 -21.39 -25.73 -3.92
N PRO A 588 -22.19 -26.62 -4.54
CA PRO A 588 -23.57 -26.32 -4.88
C PRO A 588 -24.38 -25.84 -3.68
N GLY A 589 -25.26 -24.86 -3.87
CA GLY A 589 -26.11 -24.30 -2.83
C GLY A 589 -25.53 -23.10 -2.07
N ARG A 590 -24.29 -22.70 -2.30
CA ARG A 590 -23.71 -21.51 -1.69
C ARG A 590 -24.01 -20.26 -2.50
N THR A 591 -24.61 -19.24 -1.88
CA THR A 591 -24.89 -17.95 -2.52
C THR A 591 -23.69 -17.01 -2.38
N PRO A 592 -23.41 -16.16 -3.38
CA PRO A 592 -22.38 -15.14 -3.29
C PRO A 592 -22.59 -14.20 -2.10
N ILE A 593 -21.49 -13.81 -1.45
CA ILE A 593 -21.51 -12.87 -0.33
C ILE A 593 -21.74 -11.46 -0.87
N ARG A 594 -22.69 -10.73 -0.27
CA ARG A 594 -22.94 -9.31 -0.58
C ARG A 594 -22.18 -8.45 0.42
N THR A 595 -21.21 -7.67 -0.06
CA THR A 595 -20.45 -6.72 0.76
C THR A 595 -20.96 -5.31 0.54
N ARG A 596 -21.21 -4.57 1.63
CA ARG A 596 -21.60 -3.15 1.61
C ARG A 596 -20.59 -2.35 2.44
N LEU A 597 -20.16 -1.21 1.90
CA LEU A 597 -19.36 -0.23 2.63
C LEU A 597 -20.29 0.85 3.15
N LEU A 598 -20.31 1.03 4.47
CA LEU A 598 -21.12 2.04 5.14
C LEU A 598 -20.21 3.06 5.83
N SER A 599 -20.58 4.34 5.78
CA SER A 599 -19.91 5.40 6.52
C SER A 599 -20.28 5.37 8.02
N ALA A 600 -19.48 6.03 8.86
CA ALA A 600 -19.75 6.11 10.30
C ALA A 600 -21.14 6.67 10.65
N GLY A 601 -21.70 7.55 9.80
CA GLY A 601 -23.05 8.09 9.97
C GLY A 601 -24.18 7.11 9.62
N GLN A 602 -23.86 5.99 8.96
CA GLN A 602 -24.82 4.97 8.52
C GLN A 602 -24.84 3.73 9.41
N ARG A 603 -24.32 3.81 10.63
CA ARG A 603 -24.31 2.68 11.58
C ARG A 603 -25.71 2.10 11.82
N GLN A 604 -26.74 2.94 11.82
CA GLN A 604 -28.12 2.50 12.04
C GLN A 604 -28.58 1.52 10.95
N GLU A 605 -28.23 1.75 9.69
CA GLU A 605 -28.53 0.81 8.59
C GLU A 605 -27.93 -0.59 8.83
N ALA A 606 -26.72 -0.62 9.42
CA ALA A 606 -26.07 -1.90 9.77
C ALA A 606 -26.82 -2.62 10.91
N TYR A 607 -27.27 -1.88 11.92
CA TYR A 607 -28.04 -2.44 13.03
C TYR A 607 -29.42 -2.93 12.59
N ASP A 608 -30.09 -2.19 11.72
CA ASP A 608 -31.38 -2.58 11.15
C ASP A 608 -31.23 -3.84 10.29
N LEU A 609 -30.15 -3.94 9.50
CA LEU A 609 -29.82 -5.15 8.74
C LEU A 609 -29.60 -6.37 9.67
N ILE A 610 -28.88 -6.19 10.78
CA ILE A 610 -28.69 -7.27 11.76
C ILE A 610 -30.03 -7.74 12.32
N ARG A 611 -30.93 -6.83 12.71
CA ARG A 611 -32.27 -7.17 13.21
C ARG A 611 -33.10 -7.93 12.16
N GLU A 612 -33.08 -7.47 10.92
CA GLU A 612 -33.77 -8.15 9.82
C GLU A 612 -33.24 -9.57 9.62
N GLN A 613 -31.91 -9.76 9.61
CA GLN A 613 -31.32 -11.06 9.42
C GLN A 613 -31.57 -12.00 10.63
N VAL A 614 -31.52 -11.47 11.84
CA VAL A 614 -31.84 -12.24 13.04
C VAL A 614 -33.33 -12.66 13.08
N ALA A 615 -34.23 -11.78 12.64
CA ALA A 615 -35.65 -12.13 12.50
C ALA A 615 -35.91 -13.27 11.49
N LEU A 616 -35.04 -13.38 10.46
CA LEU A 616 -35.03 -14.48 9.50
C LEU A 616 -34.36 -15.78 10.05
N GLY A 617 -34.01 -15.81 11.35
CA GLY A 617 -33.32 -16.93 11.99
C GLY A 617 -31.84 -17.03 11.67
N GLN A 618 -31.22 -15.99 11.09
CA GLN A 618 -29.80 -15.92 10.87
C GLN A 618 -29.07 -15.37 12.09
N ARG A 619 -27.72 -15.38 12.05
CA ARG A 619 -26.88 -14.90 13.13
C ARG A 619 -25.92 -13.83 12.62
N ALA A 620 -25.46 -12.96 13.51
CA ALA A 620 -24.59 -11.87 13.15
C ALA A 620 -23.27 -11.91 13.92
N TYR A 621 -22.16 -11.65 13.23
CA TYR A 621 -20.85 -11.35 13.84
C TYR A 621 -20.61 -9.85 13.80
N VAL A 622 -20.19 -9.29 14.93
CA VAL A 622 -19.64 -7.94 15.01
C VAL A 622 -18.15 -8.08 15.29
N VAL A 623 -17.29 -7.79 14.29
CA VAL A 623 -15.86 -7.99 14.41
C VAL A 623 -15.17 -6.63 14.56
N LEU A 624 -14.40 -6.49 15.64
CA LEU A 624 -13.64 -5.28 15.95
C LEU A 624 -12.17 -5.46 15.51
N PRO A 625 -11.57 -4.47 14.86
CA PRO A 625 -10.16 -4.52 14.50
C PRO A 625 -9.28 -4.45 15.75
N LEU A 626 -8.14 -5.14 15.74
CA LEU A 626 -7.07 -4.94 16.72
C LEU A 626 -6.28 -3.68 16.36
N VAL A 627 -6.05 -2.78 17.32
CA VAL A 627 -5.12 -1.67 17.17
C VAL A 627 -3.74 -2.15 17.65
N GLU A 628 -2.73 -2.07 16.80
CA GLU A 628 -1.43 -2.75 16.95
C GLU A 628 -0.64 -2.44 18.25
N ASP A 629 -1.04 -1.46 19.05
CA ASP A 629 -0.24 -0.98 20.18
C ASP A 629 -0.68 -1.36 21.60
N SER A 630 -1.81 -2.02 21.84
CA SER A 630 -2.13 -2.52 23.17
C SER A 630 -3.31 -3.51 23.27
N GLU A 631 -3.00 -4.77 23.50
CA GLU A 631 -3.99 -5.84 23.83
C GLU A 631 -4.96 -5.49 24.98
N LYS A 632 -4.59 -4.54 25.86
CA LYS A 632 -5.45 -4.09 26.97
C LYS A 632 -6.50 -3.08 26.50
N LEU A 633 -6.20 -2.25 25.51
CA LEU A 633 -7.15 -1.30 24.92
C LEU A 633 -8.18 -2.03 24.07
N ASP A 634 -7.76 -3.04 23.32
CA ASP A 634 -8.63 -3.83 22.43
C ASP A 634 -9.67 -4.61 23.23
N LEU A 635 -9.27 -5.17 24.38
CA LEU A 635 -10.19 -5.86 25.26
C LEU A 635 -11.27 -4.92 25.84
N ARG A 636 -10.85 -3.72 26.29
CA ARG A 636 -11.77 -2.69 26.78
C ARG A 636 -12.77 -2.29 25.71
N SER A 637 -12.29 -2.05 24.50
CA SER A 637 -13.12 -1.70 23.36
C SER A 637 -14.14 -2.80 23.03
N ALA A 638 -13.73 -4.07 23.05
CA ALA A 638 -14.65 -5.18 22.79
C ALA A 638 -15.74 -5.34 23.87
N VAL A 639 -15.36 -5.17 25.14
CA VAL A 639 -16.31 -5.22 26.26
C VAL A 639 -17.27 -4.01 26.22
N GLU A 640 -16.75 -2.81 25.96
CA GLU A 640 -17.56 -1.59 25.85
C GLU A 640 -18.57 -1.69 24.69
N VAL A 641 -18.15 -2.16 23.53
CA VAL A 641 -19.04 -2.36 22.39
C VAL A 641 -20.06 -3.46 22.66
N HIS A 642 -19.67 -4.57 23.31
CA HIS A 642 -20.60 -5.63 23.72
C HIS A 642 -21.66 -5.05 24.66
N ASP A 643 -21.28 -4.29 25.69
CA ASP A 643 -22.19 -3.68 26.64
C ASP A 643 -23.14 -2.68 25.99
N GLN A 644 -22.62 -1.85 25.09
CA GLN A 644 -23.43 -0.91 24.31
C GLN A 644 -24.44 -1.65 23.41
N LEU A 645 -23.99 -2.66 22.67
CA LEU A 645 -24.87 -3.42 21.78
C LEU A 645 -25.93 -4.19 22.55
N SER A 646 -25.58 -4.77 23.69
CA SER A 646 -26.50 -5.53 24.55
C SER A 646 -27.57 -4.65 25.20
N ARG A 647 -27.19 -3.46 25.69
CA ARG A 647 -28.10 -2.61 26.49
C ARG A 647 -28.88 -1.63 25.65
N ASP A 648 -28.17 -0.96 24.69
CA ASP A 648 -28.72 0.20 24.02
C ASP A 648 -29.22 -0.12 22.61
N VAL A 649 -28.57 -1.06 21.91
CA VAL A 649 -28.87 -1.34 20.50
C VAL A 649 -29.74 -2.57 20.32
N PHE A 650 -29.44 -3.67 20.99
CA PHE A 650 -30.12 -4.96 20.88
C PHE A 650 -30.58 -5.51 22.24
N PRO A 651 -31.36 -4.76 23.02
CA PRO A 651 -31.85 -5.23 24.34
C PRO A 651 -32.76 -6.46 24.24
N ASP A 652 -33.31 -6.71 23.08
CA ASP A 652 -34.22 -7.78 22.73
C ASP A 652 -33.51 -9.04 22.16
N LEU A 653 -32.20 -8.94 21.90
CA LEU A 653 -31.43 -10.05 21.33
C LEU A 653 -30.37 -10.55 22.31
N SER A 654 -30.04 -11.85 22.20
CA SER A 654 -28.92 -12.41 22.96
C SER A 654 -27.58 -12.03 22.28
N VAL A 655 -26.80 -11.18 22.95
CA VAL A 655 -25.48 -10.73 22.50
C VAL A 655 -24.42 -11.46 23.31
N GLY A 656 -23.47 -12.12 22.65
CA GLY A 656 -22.33 -12.80 23.26
C GLY A 656 -21.02 -12.07 22.98
N LEU A 657 -19.99 -12.37 23.77
CA LEU A 657 -18.65 -11.80 23.65
C LEU A 657 -17.60 -12.91 23.50
N LEU A 658 -16.68 -12.73 22.51
CA LEU A 658 -15.57 -13.66 22.26
C LEU A 658 -14.27 -12.89 22.06
N HIS A 659 -13.28 -13.11 22.93
CA HIS A 659 -11.97 -12.45 22.85
C HIS A 659 -10.80 -13.36 23.27
N GLY A 660 -9.58 -12.96 22.98
CA GLY A 660 -8.37 -13.76 23.17
C GLY A 660 -8.13 -14.25 24.61
N LYS A 661 -8.54 -13.48 25.63
CA LYS A 661 -8.28 -13.76 27.06
C LYS A 661 -9.27 -14.72 27.72
N LEU A 662 -10.36 -15.10 27.06
CA LEU A 662 -11.25 -16.15 27.56
C LEU A 662 -10.48 -17.47 27.62
N SER A 663 -10.78 -18.28 28.63
CA SER A 663 -10.29 -19.66 28.71
C SER A 663 -10.80 -20.49 27.51
N SER A 664 -10.16 -21.61 27.22
CA SER A 664 -10.58 -22.51 26.14
C SER A 664 -12.02 -23.01 26.34
N ALA A 665 -12.43 -23.27 27.59
CA ALA A 665 -13.80 -23.69 27.94
C ALA A 665 -14.82 -22.57 27.64
N GLU A 666 -14.56 -21.34 28.09
CA GLU A 666 -15.46 -20.19 27.87
C GLU A 666 -15.57 -19.85 26.38
N LYS A 667 -14.45 -19.94 25.61
CA LYS A 667 -14.47 -19.78 24.16
C LYS A 667 -15.36 -20.82 23.49
N GLN A 668 -15.24 -22.08 23.91
CA GLN A 668 -16.02 -23.17 23.37
C GLN A 668 -17.52 -23.01 23.70
N GLU A 669 -17.83 -22.58 24.92
CA GLU A 669 -19.19 -22.30 25.34
C GLU A 669 -19.85 -21.19 24.52
N ALA A 670 -19.15 -20.05 24.37
CA ALA A 670 -19.62 -18.92 23.57
C ALA A 670 -19.87 -19.32 22.09
N ILE A 671 -18.94 -20.09 21.51
CA ILE A 671 -19.03 -20.57 20.13
C ILE A 671 -20.22 -21.58 20.01
N THR A 672 -20.36 -22.47 20.95
CA THR A 672 -21.44 -23.47 20.94
C THR A 672 -22.80 -22.79 21.10
N ALA A 673 -22.96 -21.88 22.05
CA ALA A 673 -24.19 -21.10 22.24
C ALA A 673 -24.56 -20.31 20.97
N PHE A 674 -23.56 -19.75 20.27
CA PHE A 674 -23.77 -19.08 19.00
C PHE A 674 -24.13 -20.07 17.88
N ALA A 675 -23.45 -21.22 17.81
CA ALA A 675 -23.75 -22.27 16.84
C ALA A 675 -25.13 -22.92 17.04
N GLU A 676 -25.65 -23.01 18.26
CA GLU A 676 -26.98 -23.49 18.57
C GLU A 676 -28.08 -22.43 18.42
N GLY A 677 -27.69 -21.14 18.22
CA GLY A 677 -28.64 -20.03 18.08
C GLY A 677 -29.17 -19.48 19.42
N LYS A 678 -28.61 -19.92 20.54
CA LYS A 678 -28.87 -19.33 21.85
C LYS A 678 -28.35 -17.88 21.92
N THR A 679 -27.21 -17.62 21.27
CA THR A 679 -26.66 -16.30 21.04
C THR A 679 -26.91 -15.92 19.59
N GLN A 680 -27.52 -14.76 19.34
CA GLN A 680 -27.91 -14.29 18.02
C GLN A 680 -26.89 -13.33 17.40
N VAL A 681 -26.24 -12.54 18.25
CA VAL A 681 -25.18 -11.59 17.84
C VAL A 681 -23.91 -11.91 18.63
N LEU A 682 -22.79 -12.13 17.97
CA LEU A 682 -21.50 -12.41 18.62
C LEU A 682 -20.51 -11.27 18.35
N VAL A 683 -20.17 -10.53 19.40
CA VAL A 683 -19.12 -9.49 19.36
C VAL A 683 -17.76 -10.16 19.55
N SER A 684 -16.83 -9.91 18.64
CA SER A 684 -15.53 -10.55 18.67
C SER A 684 -14.41 -9.62 18.22
N THR A 685 -13.22 -9.86 18.76
CA THR A 685 -11.96 -9.38 18.17
C THR A 685 -11.55 -10.30 17.01
N THR A 686 -10.43 -10.03 16.33
CA THR A 686 -9.92 -10.81 15.19
C THR A 686 -9.66 -12.30 15.46
N VAL A 687 -9.84 -12.78 16.71
CA VAL A 687 -9.74 -14.20 17.07
C VAL A 687 -10.72 -15.09 16.29
N VAL A 688 -11.78 -14.52 15.71
CA VAL A 688 -12.79 -15.22 14.87
C VAL A 688 -12.42 -15.28 13.40
N GLU A 689 -11.25 -14.80 12.97
CA GLU A 689 -10.78 -14.96 11.57
C GLU A 689 -10.67 -16.42 11.14
N VAL A 690 -10.59 -17.33 12.10
CA VAL A 690 -10.49 -18.76 11.85
C VAL A 690 -11.88 -19.38 11.92
N GLY A 691 -12.43 -19.67 10.73
CA GLY A 691 -13.73 -20.21 10.43
C GLY A 691 -14.39 -21.10 11.49
N VAL A 692 -15.23 -20.49 12.30
CA VAL A 692 -16.25 -21.26 13.05
C VAL A 692 -17.30 -21.71 12.04
N ASP A 693 -17.32 -22.99 11.72
CA ASP A 693 -18.32 -23.57 10.83
C ASP A 693 -19.67 -23.54 11.55
N VAL A 694 -20.57 -22.67 11.09
CA VAL A 694 -21.97 -22.63 11.56
C VAL A 694 -22.80 -23.36 10.52
N PRO A 695 -23.25 -24.60 10.81
CA PRO A 695 -23.98 -25.41 9.84
C PRO A 695 -25.25 -24.72 9.36
N ASP A 696 -25.51 -24.79 8.05
CA ASP A 696 -26.78 -24.53 7.35
C ASP A 696 -27.48 -23.17 7.54
N ARG A 697 -26.86 -22.14 8.11
CA ARG A 697 -27.49 -20.84 8.25
C ARG A 697 -26.58 -19.70 7.77
N LYS A 698 -27.15 -18.80 6.97
CA LYS A 698 -26.49 -17.57 6.49
C LYS A 698 -26.11 -16.71 7.70
N SER A 699 -24.90 -16.21 7.75
CA SER A 699 -24.45 -15.27 8.77
C SER A 699 -24.12 -13.91 8.16
N THR A 700 -24.43 -12.84 8.88
CA THR A 700 -24.07 -11.47 8.54
C THR A 700 -22.84 -11.07 9.35
N ARG A 701 -21.82 -10.53 8.69
CA ARG A 701 -20.60 -10.05 9.36
C ARG A 701 -20.51 -8.54 9.24
N LEU A 702 -20.41 -7.84 10.37
CA LEU A 702 -20.15 -6.42 10.47
C LEU A 702 -18.69 -6.21 10.90
N ASN A 703 -17.89 -5.56 10.06
CA ASN A 703 -16.55 -5.12 10.41
C ASN A 703 -16.60 -3.62 10.71
N SER A 704 -16.25 -3.21 11.93
CA SER A 704 -16.10 -1.81 12.27
C SER A 704 -14.64 -1.41 12.10
N SER A 705 -14.35 -0.45 11.23
CA SER A 705 -13.08 0.28 11.21
C SER A 705 -13.28 1.61 11.92
N HIS A 706 -12.45 1.93 12.90
CA HIS A 706 -12.42 3.26 13.51
C HIS A 706 -11.73 4.25 12.61
#